data_d89038c410e3517bd668fb9b5931c3e1
#
_entry.id   d89038c410e3517bd668fb9b5931c3e1
#
_cell.length_a   1.000
_cell.length_b   1.000
_cell.length_c   1.000
_cell.angle_alpha   90.00
_cell.angle_beta   90.00
_cell.angle_gamma   90.00
#
_symmetry.space_group_name_H-M   'P 1'
#
loop_
_entity.id
_entity.type
_entity.pdbx_description
1 polymer ?
#
loop_
_entity_poly.entity_id
_entity_poly.type
_entity_poly.pdbx_seq_one_letter_code
_entity_poly.pdbx_strand_id
1 'polypeptide(L)'
;MPPAVCFTVGRLDIDFEKQLNPDQLAAVTSPCDRPALVLAGAGSGKTRTLTYRVAWLISECGLSPREIMLLTFTNKAANQMLERIYQLTGRAPSEFWGGTFHSIGNRFLRIEAQAAGLSPNFTILDSEDSERLLKEAVTDIFPNYFADKDNPKAKLLREIISYARNTRLEIRDAMAERFAWLESPYSDIEEIAEYYADKKRAANACDFDDLLELWYNLLRDNPEILQKYSSRFKNILVDEYQDTNKLQSDILDLLASHGRISAVGDDAQCIYSWRGAEIENILDFRERYPAAHIYKIERNYRSTPQILKFANSILAEMDSDEAYRKTLVPAREGYEKPYIIRAMDSVSQAKRVCDAISELVAAERCSYSDIAVLYRSHFQAMDMQLQLQQRTIPFAMTSGLKFFEQAHVKDVIAQIKFAANPKDSVSFGRFMKFLPKVGEKTVKKIFFRMEEVAKKRKIGEVEALAHPDTISKVPTSARKMFEEVAADILKISKMLENMRKNADASGAGQGGAQAEQPQRATQADFFEQMLGGQPHSQEEKSERPAASAAAVATAENEVAAVSIPQDAIKLACSGWYVSAMKTVYEDWEDRCQDFDSLYEYASRFSDFEDFLANVTLEISEAETGNNGESADRVRLMTVHQAKGLEFPVVFLISAADGLFPTKRSIDEGDVEEERRLFYVAATRAMDYLVISYPRVSVIAGNYEMREPSRFLAGVDPSLYMVEGL
;
A
#
# COMPACT_ATOMS: atom_id res chain seq x y z
N MET A 1 4.00 -49.39 -38.33
CA MET A 1 4.14 -48.78 -37.00
C MET A 1 5.62 -48.55 -36.73
N PRO A 2 6.13 -47.34 -36.62
CA PRO A 2 7.49 -47.12 -36.16
C PRO A 2 7.54 -47.33 -34.63
N PRO A 3 8.67 -47.79 -34.07
CA PRO A 3 8.78 -48.08 -32.66
C PRO A 3 8.67 -46.77 -31.85
N ALA A 4 7.92 -46.82 -30.75
CA ALA A 4 7.86 -45.76 -29.78
C ALA A 4 9.27 -45.45 -29.25
N VAL A 5 9.80 -44.29 -29.56
CA VAL A 5 11.03 -43.78 -28.97
C VAL A 5 10.70 -43.47 -27.51
N CYS A 6 11.06 -44.39 -26.63
CA CYS A 6 11.06 -44.16 -25.20
C CYS A 6 12.19 -43.16 -24.91
N PHE A 7 11.86 -41.86 -24.79
CA PHE A 7 12.81 -40.91 -24.28
C PHE A 7 13.01 -41.22 -22.78
N THR A 8 14.08 -41.94 -22.48
CA THR A 8 14.63 -41.97 -21.14
C THR A 8 14.98 -40.53 -20.76
N VAL A 9 14.19 -39.94 -19.86
CA VAL A 9 14.52 -38.67 -19.23
C VAL A 9 15.88 -38.87 -18.55
N GLY A 10 16.92 -38.25 -19.10
CA GLY A 10 18.25 -38.32 -18.48
C GLY A 10 18.12 -37.86 -17.00
N ARG A 11 18.66 -38.63 -16.07
CA ARG A 11 18.67 -38.30 -14.65
C ARG A 11 19.36 -36.94 -14.50
N LEU A 12 18.67 -35.98 -13.89
CA LEU A 12 19.26 -34.66 -13.60
C LEU A 12 20.40 -34.88 -12.59
N ASP A 13 21.56 -34.30 -12.86
CA ASP A 13 22.72 -34.39 -11.96
C ASP A 13 22.62 -33.34 -10.83
N ILE A 14 21.57 -33.46 -10.00
CA ILE A 14 21.31 -32.54 -8.88
C ILE A 14 21.60 -33.29 -7.59
N ASP A 15 22.57 -32.80 -6.84
CA ASP A 15 22.87 -33.28 -5.48
C ASP A 15 21.98 -32.55 -4.47
N PHE A 16 20.77 -33.04 -4.27
CA PHE A 16 19.78 -32.44 -3.37
C PHE A 16 20.27 -32.34 -1.93
N GLU A 17 21.03 -33.32 -1.44
CA GLU A 17 21.53 -33.37 -0.06
C GLU A 17 22.55 -32.25 0.21
N LYS A 18 23.42 -31.94 -0.77
CA LYS A 18 24.39 -30.85 -0.61
C LYS A 18 23.78 -29.46 -0.80
N GLN A 19 22.70 -29.34 -1.58
CA GLN A 19 22.14 -28.06 -1.97
C GLN A 19 21.02 -27.58 -1.04
N LEU A 20 20.40 -28.46 -0.26
CA LEU A 20 19.28 -28.17 0.60
C LEU A 20 19.65 -28.43 2.08
N ASN A 21 19.09 -27.65 2.98
CA ASN A 21 19.15 -27.98 4.39
C ASN A 21 18.19 -29.14 4.72
N PRO A 22 18.32 -29.81 5.89
CA PRO A 22 17.50 -30.97 6.22
C PRO A 22 15.99 -30.75 6.11
N ASP A 23 15.49 -29.59 6.53
CA ASP A 23 14.06 -29.27 6.50
C ASP A 23 13.57 -29.06 5.07
N GLN A 24 14.35 -28.33 4.25
CA GLN A 24 14.09 -28.15 2.82
C GLN A 24 14.16 -29.50 2.09
N LEU A 25 15.15 -30.33 2.40
CA LEU A 25 15.28 -31.65 1.80
C LEU A 25 14.06 -32.51 2.11
N ALA A 26 13.62 -32.56 3.37
CA ALA A 26 12.44 -33.32 3.77
C ALA A 26 11.18 -32.85 3.01
N ALA A 27 10.99 -31.55 2.87
CA ALA A 27 9.86 -30.99 2.11
C ALA A 27 9.96 -31.30 0.61
N VAL A 28 11.16 -31.18 0.02
CA VAL A 28 11.42 -31.45 -1.41
C VAL A 28 11.22 -32.91 -1.75
N THR A 29 11.68 -33.83 -0.90
CA THR A 29 11.60 -35.27 -1.10
C THR A 29 10.31 -35.90 -0.57
N SER A 30 9.35 -35.09 -0.13
CA SER A 30 8.04 -35.57 0.33
C SER A 30 7.38 -36.51 -0.70
N PRO A 31 6.57 -37.50 -0.26
CA PRO A 31 5.90 -38.42 -1.19
C PRO A 31 5.11 -37.65 -2.28
N CYS A 32 5.24 -38.09 -3.54
CA CYS A 32 4.60 -37.42 -4.67
C CYS A 32 3.10 -37.75 -4.82
N ASP A 33 2.60 -38.71 -4.07
CA ASP A 33 1.23 -39.19 -4.06
C ASP A 33 0.37 -38.67 -2.90
N ARG A 34 0.95 -37.80 -2.03
CA ARG A 34 0.29 -37.23 -0.86
C ARG A 34 0.35 -35.71 -0.85
N PRO A 35 -0.66 -35.05 -0.23
CA PRO A 35 -0.63 -33.61 -0.06
C PRO A 35 0.49 -33.22 0.92
N ALA A 36 1.13 -32.09 0.62
CA ALA A 36 2.16 -31.51 1.46
C ALA A 36 1.91 -30.01 1.66
N LEU A 37 1.96 -29.56 2.90
CA LEU A 37 2.00 -28.14 3.26
C LEU A 37 3.38 -27.82 3.80
N VAL A 38 4.04 -26.84 3.22
CA VAL A 38 5.34 -26.36 3.67
C VAL A 38 5.14 -24.98 4.31
N LEU A 39 5.18 -24.94 5.63
CA LEU A 39 5.16 -23.71 6.40
C LEU A 39 6.58 -23.16 6.44
N ALA A 40 6.83 -22.16 5.62
CA ALA A 40 8.15 -21.62 5.41
C ALA A 40 8.21 -20.16 5.86
N GLY A 41 8.91 -19.88 6.94
CA GLY A 41 9.05 -18.52 7.47
C GLY A 41 9.69 -17.54 6.49
N ALA A 42 9.65 -16.26 6.82
CA ALA A 42 10.31 -15.24 6.02
C ALA A 42 11.80 -15.56 5.82
N GLY A 43 12.33 -15.39 4.59
CA GLY A 43 13.75 -15.61 4.30
C GLY A 43 14.25 -17.07 4.41
N SER A 44 13.35 -18.06 4.53
CA SER A 44 13.71 -19.49 4.65
C SER A 44 13.93 -20.19 3.31
N GLY A 45 13.68 -19.50 2.19
CA GLY A 45 13.83 -20.05 0.85
C GLY A 45 12.60 -20.79 0.32
N LYS A 46 11.39 -20.30 0.57
CA LYS A 46 10.11 -20.82 0.03
C LYS A 46 10.21 -21.19 -1.44
N THR A 47 10.50 -20.20 -2.28
CA THR A 47 10.59 -20.39 -3.72
C THR A 47 11.70 -21.36 -4.13
N ARG A 48 12.82 -21.39 -3.39
CA ARG A 48 13.89 -22.40 -3.60
C ARG A 48 13.36 -23.80 -3.35
N THR A 49 12.68 -24.01 -2.22
CA THR A 49 12.09 -25.33 -1.90
C THR A 49 11.11 -25.77 -2.98
N LEU A 50 10.25 -24.87 -3.46
CA LEU A 50 9.28 -25.18 -4.49
C LEU A 50 9.96 -25.55 -5.83
N THR A 51 10.99 -24.79 -6.26
CA THR A 51 11.72 -25.07 -7.52
C THR A 51 12.49 -26.41 -7.45
N TYR A 52 13.10 -26.72 -6.31
CA TYR A 52 13.74 -28.03 -6.12
C TYR A 52 12.73 -29.17 -6.02
N ARG A 53 11.52 -28.93 -5.48
CA ARG A 53 10.42 -29.90 -5.52
C ARG A 53 10.04 -30.27 -6.93
N VAL A 54 9.94 -29.28 -7.84
CA VAL A 54 9.69 -29.53 -9.26
C VAL A 54 10.81 -30.39 -9.87
N ALA A 55 12.06 -30.04 -9.59
CA ALA A 55 13.20 -30.83 -10.07
C ALA A 55 13.15 -32.29 -9.56
N TRP A 56 12.80 -32.50 -8.29
CA TRP A 56 12.62 -33.83 -7.70
C TRP A 56 11.49 -34.62 -8.35
N LEU A 57 10.33 -33.97 -8.60
CA LEU A 57 9.19 -34.60 -9.28
C LEU A 57 9.56 -35.08 -10.69
N ILE A 58 10.42 -34.35 -11.39
CA ILE A 58 10.87 -34.71 -12.73
C ILE A 58 11.93 -35.83 -12.67
N SER A 59 12.96 -35.68 -11.81
CA SER A 59 14.13 -36.60 -11.80
C SER A 59 13.84 -37.91 -11.11
N GLU A 60 13.15 -37.88 -9.97
CA GLU A 60 12.99 -39.06 -9.10
C GLU A 60 11.57 -39.66 -9.20
N CYS A 61 10.52 -38.81 -9.37
CA CYS A 61 9.17 -39.33 -9.57
C CYS A 61 8.81 -39.55 -11.05
N GLY A 62 9.68 -39.17 -11.99
CA GLY A 62 9.51 -39.39 -13.42
C GLY A 62 8.35 -38.61 -14.07
N LEU A 63 7.90 -37.52 -13.46
CA LEU A 63 6.82 -36.71 -13.99
C LEU A 63 7.30 -35.87 -15.18
N SER A 64 6.46 -35.81 -16.22
CA SER A 64 6.68 -34.84 -17.30
C SER A 64 6.37 -33.43 -16.85
N PRO A 65 7.09 -32.38 -17.31
CA PRO A 65 6.76 -31.00 -17.06
C PRO A 65 5.28 -30.66 -17.36
N ARG A 66 4.68 -31.29 -18.34
CA ARG A 66 3.28 -31.10 -18.76
C ARG A 66 2.26 -31.66 -17.76
N GLU A 67 2.70 -32.51 -16.83
CA GLU A 67 1.89 -33.11 -15.76
C GLU A 67 1.98 -32.31 -14.43
N ILE A 68 2.78 -31.22 -14.44
CA ILE A 68 3.00 -30.35 -13.28
C ILE A 68 2.31 -29.01 -13.53
N MET A 69 1.47 -28.58 -12.59
CA MET A 69 0.90 -27.25 -12.55
C MET A 69 1.60 -26.41 -11.48
N LEU A 70 1.94 -25.16 -11.80
CA LEU A 70 2.65 -24.23 -10.93
C LEU A 70 1.84 -22.95 -10.80
N LEU A 71 1.41 -22.59 -9.60
CA LEU A 71 0.60 -21.43 -9.34
C LEU A 71 1.32 -20.48 -8.38
N THR A 72 1.30 -19.20 -8.71
CA THR A 72 1.88 -18.12 -7.89
C THR A 72 0.94 -16.93 -7.83
N PHE A 73 1.25 -15.97 -6.92
CA PHE A 73 0.43 -14.79 -6.76
C PHE A 73 0.70 -13.69 -7.81
N THR A 74 1.95 -13.55 -8.29
CA THR A 74 2.32 -12.48 -9.24
C THR A 74 3.02 -13.03 -10.49
N ASN A 75 2.84 -12.36 -11.63
CA ASN A 75 3.52 -12.72 -12.87
C ASN A 75 5.05 -12.65 -12.75
N LYS A 76 5.58 -11.71 -11.97
CA LYS A 76 7.02 -11.61 -11.71
C LYS A 76 7.53 -12.84 -10.96
N ALA A 77 6.83 -13.28 -9.92
CA ALA A 77 7.18 -14.50 -9.18
C ALA A 77 7.09 -15.75 -10.07
N ALA A 78 6.05 -15.86 -10.89
CA ALA A 78 5.89 -16.95 -11.85
C ALA A 78 7.08 -17.04 -12.82
N ASN A 79 7.45 -15.94 -13.45
CA ASN A 79 8.56 -15.88 -14.40
C ASN A 79 9.89 -16.21 -13.72
N GLN A 80 10.17 -15.67 -12.54
CA GLN A 80 11.37 -15.98 -11.78
C GLN A 80 11.44 -17.45 -11.36
N MET A 81 10.31 -18.03 -10.96
CA MET A 81 10.23 -19.43 -10.57
C MET A 81 10.50 -20.34 -11.78
N LEU A 82 9.86 -20.10 -12.93
CA LEU A 82 10.04 -20.85 -14.16
C LEU A 82 11.49 -20.75 -14.69
N GLU A 83 12.10 -19.58 -14.60
CA GLU A 83 13.51 -19.38 -14.96
C GLU A 83 14.43 -20.19 -14.06
N ARG A 84 14.22 -20.20 -12.74
CA ARG A 84 15.00 -21.04 -11.81
C ARG A 84 14.82 -22.53 -12.09
N ILE A 85 13.60 -22.96 -12.42
CA ILE A 85 13.34 -24.35 -12.81
C ILE A 85 14.08 -24.69 -14.11
N TYR A 86 14.12 -23.79 -15.09
CA TYR A 86 14.90 -23.96 -16.31
C TYR A 86 16.39 -24.14 -16.02
N GLN A 87 16.95 -23.28 -15.15
CA GLN A 87 18.37 -23.38 -14.74
C GLN A 87 18.67 -24.71 -14.05
N LEU A 88 17.74 -25.23 -13.25
CA LEU A 88 17.91 -26.50 -12.53
C LEU A 88 17.72 -27.76 -13.42
N THR A 89 16.76 -27.71 -14.34
CA THR A 89 16.27 -28.92 -15.04
C THR A 89 16.57 -28.93 -16.52
N GLY A 90 16.93 -27.77 -17.10
CA GLY A 90 17.05 -27.59 -18.55
C GLY A 90 15.70 -27.66 -19.31
N ARG A 91 14.56 -27.70 -18.58
CA ARG A 91 13.22 -27.79 -19.16
C ARG A 91 12.66 -26.40 -19.44
N ALA A 92 12.24 -26.19 -20.70
CA ALA A 92 11.74 -24.88 -21.10
C ALA A 92 10.49 -24.47 -20.34
N PRO A 93 10.36 -23.18 -19.94
CA PRO A 93 9.17 -22.66 -19.26
C PRO A 93 7.85 -22.99 -19.97
N SER A 94 7.83 -23.03 -21.28
CA SER A 94 6.65 -23.36 -22.12
C SER A 94 6.17 -24.80 -22.00
N GLU A 95 6.97 -25.70 -21.44
CA GLU A 95 6.57 -27.09 -21.18
C GLU A 95 5.64 -27.21 -19.98
N PHE A 96 5.67 -26.21 -19.05
CA PHE A 96 4.89 -26.22 -17.82
C PHE A 96 3.52 -25.53 -17.99
N TRP A 97 2.61 -25.89 -17.12
CA TRP A 97 1.44 -25.08 -16.80
C TRP A 97 1.78 -24.20 -15.60
N GLY A 98 2.56 -23.14 -15.84
CA GLY A 98 3.05 -22.23 -14.80
C GLY A 98 2.58 -20.80 -15.03
N GLY A 99 2.12 -20.15 -13.95
CA GLY A 99 1.65 -18.78 -14.00
C GLY A 99 0.89 -18.35 -12.75
N THR A 100 0.21 -17.22 -12.84
CA THR A 100 -0.76 -16.78 -11.82
C THR A 100 -2.09 -17.52 -12.02
N PHE A 101 -2.96 -17.57 -11.00
CA PHE A 101 -4.30 -18.12 -11.14
C PHE A 101 -5.05 -17.55 -12.36
N HIS A 102 -5.02 -16.23 -12.53
CA HIS A 102 -5.67 -15.57 -13.67
C HIS A 102 -5.07 -15.98 -15.02
N SER A 103 -3.75 -16.10 -15.12
CA SER A 103 -3.10 -16.49 -16.38
C SER A 103 -3.41 -17.95 -16.76
N ILE A 104 -3.46 -18.83 -15.77
CA ILE A 104 -3.83 -20.23 -15.96
C ILE A 104 -5.34 -20.33 -16.25
N GLY A 105 -6.21 -19.61 -15.54
CA GLY A 105 -7.64 -19.52 -15.82
C GLY A 105 -7.92 -19.06 -17.25
N ASN A 106 -7.26 -17.99 -17.71
CA ASN A 106 -7.34 -17.54 -19.09
C ASN A 106 -6.92 -18.65 -20.07
N ARG A 107 -5.83 -19.37 -19.80
CA ARG A 107 -5.39 -20.49 -20.64
C ARG A 107 -6.42 -21.61 -20.71
N PHE A 108 -7.05 -21.96 -19.57
CA PHE A 108 -8.14 -22.93 -19.52
C PHE A 108 -9.33 -22.49 -20.36
N LEU A 109 -9.79 -21.27 -20.14
CA LEU A 109 -10.95 -20.72 -20.82
C LEU A 109 -10.73 -20.57 -22.34
N ARG A 110 -9.50 -20.30 -22.79
CA ARG A 110 -9.18 -20.29 -24.22
C ARG A 110 -9.29 -21.68 -24.84
N ILE A 111 -8.88 -22.73 -24.12
CA ILE A 111 -8.92 -24.11 -24.60
C ILE A 111 -10.34 -24.69 -24.60
N GLU A 112 -11.08 -24.43 -23.54
CA GLU A 112 -12.43 -24.97 -23.30
C GLU A 112 -13.52 -23.90 -23.51
N ALA A 113 -13.26 -22.91 -24.35
CA ALA A 113 -14.10 -21.71 -24.48
C ALA A 113 -15.57 -22.06 -24.75
N GLN A 114 -15.82 -23.01 -25.65
CA GLN A 114 -17.17 -23.41 -26.01
C GLN A 114 -17.95 -24.01 -24.81
N ALA A 115 -17.31 -24.82 -23.99
CA ALA A 115 -17.89 -25.38 -22.79
C ALA A 115 -18.13 -24.30 -21.70
N ALA A 116 -17.34 -23.24 -21.68
CA ALA A 116 -17.50 -22.08 -20.81
C ALA A 116 -18.52 -21.05 -21.35
N GLY A 117 -19.18 -21.31 -22.49
CA GLY A 117 -20.10 -20.38 -23.13
C GLY A 117 -19.45 -19.17 -23.79
N LEU A 118 -18.16 -19.28 -24.13
CA LEU A 118 -17.34 -18.22 -24.73
C LEU A 118 -16.89 -18.60 -26.16
N SER A 119 -16.52 -17.60 -26.94
CA SER A 119 -15.71 -17.86 -28.14
C SER A 119 -14.21 -17.78 -27.76
N PRO A 120 -13.32 -18.56 -28.42
CA PRO A 120 -11.90 -18.59 -28.05
C PRO A 120 -11.18 -17.24 -28.12
N ASN A 121 -11.73 -16.29 -28.86
CA ASN A 121 -11.19 -14.94 -29.05
C ASN A 121 -11.83 -13.90 -28.11
N PHE A 122 -12.37 -14.32 -26.96
CA PHE A 122 -12.96 -13.38 -25.99
C PHE A 122 -11.97 -12.29 -25.55
N THR A 123 -12.49 -11.10 -25.27
CA THR A 123 -11.70 -9.96 -24.80
C THR A 123 -11.58 -9.99 -23.27
N ILE A 124 -10.39 -9.70 -22.73
CA ILE A 124 -10.23 -9.48 -21.30
C ILE A 124 -10.33 -7.98 -21.06
N LEU A 125 -11.28 -7.58 -20.21
CA LEU A 125 -11.49 -6.19 -19.81
C LEU A 125 -10.51 -5.85 -18.69
N ASP A 126 -9.86 -4.71 -18.81
CA ASP A 126 -9.13 -4.12 -17.69
C ASP A 126 -10.08 -3.43 -16.70
N SER A 127 -9.51 -2.82 -15.66
CA SER A 127 -10.31 -2.16 -14.62
C SER A 127 -11.13 -0.99 -15.16
N GLU A 128 -10.59 -0.20 -16.08
CA GLU A 128 -11.27 0.96 -16.64
C GLU A 128 -12.39 0.54 -17.64
N ASP A 129 -12.11 -0.45 -18.47
CA ASP A 129 -13.09 -1.03 -19.38
C ASP A 129 -14.24 -1.70 -18.63
N SER A 130 -13.92 -2.40 -17.53
CA SER A 130 -14.90 -3.06 -16.65
C SER A 130 -15.81 -2.02 -15.98
N GLU A 131 -15.26 -0.94 -15.45
CA GLU A 131 -16.04 0.15 -14.84
C GLU A 131 -16.92 0.88 -15.86
N ARG A 132 -16.42 1.08 -17.07
CA ARG A 132 -17.19 1.69 -18.15
C ARG A 132 -18.40 0.82 -18.53
N LEU A 133 -18.16 -0.48 -18.74
CA LEU A 133 -19.24 -1.42 -19.09
C LEU A 133 -20.25 -1.58 -17.96
N LEU A 134 -19.80 -1.60 -16.70
CA LEU A 134 -20.66 -1.63 -15.53
C LEU A 134 -21.51 -0.37 -15.42
N LYS A 135 -20.91 0.81 -15.66
CA LYS A 135 -21.65 2.08 -15.68
C LYS A 135 -22.73 2.12 -16.78
N GLU A 136 -22.44 1.55 -17.93
CA GLU A 136 -23.44 1.39 -19.01
C GLU A 136 -24.54 0.42 -18.56
N ALA A 137 -24.19 -0.71 -17.93
CA ALA A 137 -25.15 -1.67 -17.41
C ALA A 137 -26.11 -1.03 -16.41
N VAL A 138 -25.58 -0.31 -15.43
CA VAL A 138 -26.39 0.43 -14.44
C VAL A 138 -27.32 1.44 -15.12
N THR A 139 -26.82 2.18 -16.09
CA THR A 139 -27.62 3.23 -16.77
C THR A 139 -28.76 2.62 -17.59
N ASP A 140 -28.57 1.43 -18.15
CA ASP A 140 -29.59 0.74 -18.96
C ASP A 140 -30.79 0.27 -18.10
N ILE A 141 -30.52 -0.25 -16.89
CA ILE A 141 -31.60 -0.76 -16.01
C ILE A 141 -32.12 0.30 -15.04
N PHE A 142 -31.24 1.17 -14.55
CA PHE A 142 -31.56 2.24 -13.62
C PHE A 142 -31.07 3.62 -14.16
N PRO A 143 -31.80 4.26 -15.08
CA PRO A 143 -31.33 5.48 -15.76
C PRO A 143 -30.96 6.66 -14.85
N ASN A 144 -31.51 6.70 -13.64
CA ASN A 144 -31.27 7.76 -12.66
C ASN A 144 -30.37 7.32 -11.49
N TYR A 145 -29.82 6.13 -11.50
CA TYR A 145 -29.05 5.56 -10.38
C TYR A 145 -27.95 6.49 -9.88
N PHE A 146 -27.12 6.97 -10.78
CA PHE A 146 -26.00 7.88 -10.44
C PHE A 146 -26.42 9.35 -10.19
N ALA A 147 -27.72 9.66 -10.32
CA ALA A 147 -28.22 10.97 -9.93
C ALA A 147 -28.47 11.07 -8.42
N ASP A 148 -28.72 9.94 -7.78
CA ASP A 148 -28.72 9.81 -6.34
C ASP A 148 -27.28 9.75 -5.84
N LYS A 149 -26.96 10.55 -4.83
CA LYS A 149 -25.62 10.64 -4.27
C LYS A 149 -25.30 9.54 -3.27
N ASP A 150 -26.32 8.92 -2.73
CA ASP A 150 -26.21 7.85 -1.73
C ASP A 150 -25.97 6.49 -2.41
N ASN A 151 -26.18 6.40 -3.72
CA ASN A 151 -25.88 5.19 -4.48
C ASN A 151 -24.39 5.05 -4.80
N PRO A 152 -23.85 3.82 -4.68
CA PRO A 152 -22.45 3.54 -5.00
C PRO A 152 -22.13 3.81 -6.47
N LYS A 153 -20.94 4.34 -6.73
CA LYS A 153 -20.42 4.55 -8.07
C LYS A 153 -19.95 3.26 -8.70
N ALA A 154 -19.71 3.29 -10.00
CA ALA A 154 -19.34 2.10 -10.79
C ALA A 154 -18.09 1.38 -10.22
N LYS A 155 -17.11 2.10 -9.68
CA LYS A 155 -15.93 1.51 -9.08
C LYS A 155 -16.28 0.74 -7.81
N LEU A 156 -17.06 1.35 -6.90
CA LEU A 156 -17.48 0.69 -5.65
C LEU A 156 -18.43 -0.48 -5.94
N LEU A 157 -19.33 -0.35 -6.91
CA LEU A 157 -20.16 -1.49 -7.38
C LEU A 157 -19.28 -2.66 -7.85
N ARG A 158 -18.23 -2.35 -8.63
CA ARG A 158 -17.28 -3.36 -9.09
C ARG A 158 -16.54 -4.02 -7.91
N GLU A 159 -16.13 -3.24 -6.90
CA GLU A 159 -15.48 -3.76 -5.70
C GLU A 159 -16.39 -4.67 -4.89
N ILE A 160 -17.66 -4.30 -4.72
CA ILE A 160 -18.67 -5.15 -4.04
C ILE A 160 -18.87 -6.45 -4.80
N ILE A 161 -19.09 -6.39 -6.11
CA ILE A 161 -19.29 -7.56 -6.97
C ILE A 161 -18.05 -8.46 -6.95
N SER A 162 -16.86 -7.88 -7.07
CA SER A 162 -15.58 -8.59 -7.03
C SER A 162 -15.38 -9.28 -5.67
N TYR A 163 -15.64 -8.59 -4.56
CA TYR A 163 -15.50 -9.16 -3.23
C TYR A 163 -16.45 -10.36 -3.04
N ALA A 164 -17.74 -10.20 -3.36
CA ALA A 164 -18.73 -11.27 -3.28
C ALA A 164 -18.30 -12.52 -4.07
N ARG A 165 -17.78 -12.35 -5.29
CA ARG A 165 -17.31 -13.45 -6.13
C ARG A 165 -16.06 -14.13 -5.58
N ASN A 166 -15.08 -13.38 -5.13
CA ASN A 166 -13.81 -13.91 -4.64
C ASN A 166 -13.95 -14.64 -3.29
N THR A 167 -14.87 -14.19 -2.42
CA THR A 167 -15.23 -14.83 -1.15
C THR A 167 -16.33 -15.88 -1.29
N ARG A 168 -17.02 -15.90 -2.46
CA ARG A 168 -18.17 -16.75 -2.74
C ARG A 168 -19.36 -16.51 -1.81
N LEU A 169 -19.50 -15.29 -1.33
CA LEU A 169 -20.65 -14.81 -0.60
C LEU A 169 -21.74 -14.29 -1.55
N GLU A 170 -22.98 -14.38 -1.13
CA GLU A 170 -24.05 -13.61 -1.76
C GLU A 170 -23.78 -12.11 -1.58
N ILE A 171 -24.22 -11.27 -2.54
CA ILE A 171 -23.98 -9.82 -2.47
C ILE A 171 -24.48 -9.23 -1.16
N ARG A 172 -25.63 -9.70 -0.67
CA ARG A 172 -26.18 -9.30 0.62
C ARG A 172 -25.21 -9.53 1.77
N ASP A 173 -24.62 -10.72 1.83
CA ASP A 173 -23.73 -11.13 2.93
C ASP A 173 -22.38 -10.41 2.81
N ALA A 174 -21.86 -10.25 1.59
CA ALA A 174 -20.67 -9.45 1.29
C ALA A 174 -20.84 -7.98 1.70
N MET A 175 -22.02 -7.39 1.46
CA MET A 175 -22.35 -6.05 1.91
C MET A 175 -22.45 -5.95 3.43
N ALA A 176 -23.06 -6.93 4.09
CA ALA A 176 -23.16 -6.93 5.54
C ALA A 176 -21.80 -7.07 6.23
N GLU A 177 -20.89 -7.86 5.65
CA GLU A 177 -19.57 -8.12 6.21
C GLU A 177 -18.61 -6.92 6.03
N ARG A 178 -18.59 -6.32 4.84
CA ARG A 178 -17.53 -5.36 4.50
C ARG A 178 -18.03 -3.95 4.15
N PHE A 179 -19.26 -3.83 3.69
CA PHE A 179 -19.83 -2.57 3.20
C PHE A 179 -21.07 -2.16 4.02
N ALA A 180 -21.13 -2.54 5.30
CA ALA A 180 -22.27 -2.28 6.20
C ALA A 180 -22.60 -0.79 6.36
N TRP A 181 -21.65 0.10 6.04
CA TRP A 181 -21.83 1.55 6.02
C TRP A 181 -22.65 2.06 4.82
N LEU A 182 -22.92 1.19 3.82
CA LEU A 182 -23.65 1.55 2.61
C LEU A 182 -25.16 1.34 2.85
N GLU A 183 -25.95 2.37 2.66
CA GLU A 183 -27.40 2.32 2.82
C GLU A 183 -28.16 1.85 1.55
N SER A 184 -27.41 1.52 0.48
CA SER A 184 -28.02 1.09 -0.80
C SER A 184 -28.70 -0.27 -0.69
N PRO A 185 -29.86 -0.46 -1.36
CA PRO A 185 -30.52 -1.76 -1.41
C PRO A 185 -29.63 -2.81 -2.08
N TYR A 186 -29.36 -3.92 -1.38
CA TYR A 186 -28.57 -5.03 -1.96
C TYR A 186 -29.22 -5.65 -3.20
N SER A 187 -30.58 -5.64 -3.27
CA SER A 187 -31.34 -6.13 -4.43
C SER A 187 -30.98 -5.41 -5.73
N ASP A 188 -30.77 -4.10 -5.66
CA ASP A 188 -30.40 -3.31 -6.83
C ASP A 188 -28.99 -3.68 -7.33
N ILE A 189 -28.09 -3.96 -6.38
CA ILE A 189 -26.71 -4.38 -6.70
C ILE A 189 -26.69 -5.80 -7.27
N GLU A 190 -27.57 -6.70 -6.78
CA GLU A 190 -27.76 -8.03 -7.36
C GLU A 190 -28.24 -7.95 -8.82
N GLU A 191 -29.28 -7.15 -9.09
CA GLU A 191 -29.80 -6.95 -10.43
C GLU A 191 -28.74 -6.33 -11.37
N ILE A 192 -27.96 -5.37 -10.86
CA ILE A 192 -26.83 -4.77 -11.58
C ILE A 192 -25.77 -5.83 -11.91
N ALA A 193 -25.41 -6.67 -10.95
CA ALA A 193 -24.39 -7.69 -11.14
C ALA A 193 -24.80 -8.74 -12.19
N GLU A 194 -26.05 -9.17 -12.16
CA GLU A 194 -26.62 -10.10 -13.16
C GLU A 194 -26.61 -9.47 -14.56
N TYR A 195 -27.12 -8.27 -14.69
CA TYR A 195 -27.17 -7.58 -15.99
C TYR A 195 -25.78 -7.27 -16.52
N TYR A 196 -24.82 -6.91 -15.66
CA TYR A 196 -23.42 -6.71 -16.04
C TYR A 196 -22.80 -8.00 -16.57
N ALA A 197 -23.06 -9.14 -15.93
CA ALA A 197 -22.60 -10.44 -16.40
C ALA A 197 -23.21 -10.79 -17.78
N ASP A 198 -24.48 -10.46 -18.01
CA ASP A 198 -25.13 -10.66 -19.31
C ASP A 198 -24.53 -9.77 -20.41
N LYS A 199 -24.23 -8.51 -20.10
CA LYS A 199 -23.53 -7.61 -21.04
C LYS A 199 -22.15 -8.12 -21.41
N LYS A 200 -21.37 -8.64 -20.45
CA LYS A 200 -20.07 -9.24 -20.72
C LYS A 200 -20.20 -10.44 -21.63
N ARG A 201 -21.16 -11.33 -21.37
CA ARG A 201 -21.45 -12.50 -22.23
C ARG A 201 -21.81 -12.08 -23.66
N ALA A 202 -22.71 -11.10 -23.78
CA ALA A 202 -23.12 -10.58 -25.10
C ALA A 202 -21.98 -9.96 -25.89
N ALA A 203 -21.02 -9.33 -25.20
CA ALA A 203 -19.81 -8.76 -25.78
C ALA A 203 -18.69 -9.79 -26.03
N ASN A 204 -18.89 -11.06 -25.67
CA ASN A 204 -17.83 -12.06 -25.62
C ASN A 204 -16.58 -11.54 -24.88
N ALA A 205 -16.79 -11.00 -23.70
CA ALA A 205 -15.76 -10.39 -22.85
C ALA A 205 -15.80 -10.97 -21.44
N CYS A 206 -14.64 -10.97 -20.79
CA CYS A 206 -14.45 -11.38 -19.41
C CYS A 206 -13.67 -10.29 -18.67
N ASP A 207 -14.01 -10.01 -17.42
CA ASP A 207 -13.13 -9.30 -16.52
C ASP A 207 -12.19 -10.27 -15.78
N PHE A 208 -11.36 -9.77 -14.88
CA PHE A 208 -10.42 -10.62 -14.14
C PHE A 208 -11.14 -11.62 -13.22
N ASP A 209 -12.26 -11.24 -12.60
CA ASP A 209 -13.02 -12.14 -11.74
C ASP A 209 -13.67 -13.26 -12.55
N ASP A 210 -14.17 -12.98 -13.76
CA ASP A 210 -14.72 -13.99 -14.66
C ASP A 210 -13.70 -15.07 -15.02
N LEU A 211 -12.39 -14.73 -15.14
CA LEU A 211 -11.37 -15.73 -15.45
C LEU A 211 -11.30 -16.84 -14.40
N LEU A 212 -11.56 -16.51 -13.14
CA LEU A 212 -11.56 -17.46 -12.03
C LEU A 212 -12.93 -18.12 -11.86
N GLU A 213 -14.00 -17.34 -11.88
CA GLU A 213 -15.35 -17.84 -11.67
C GLU A 213 -15.81 -18.80 -12.78
N LEU A 214 -15.57 -18.45 -14.05
CA LEU A 214 -15.88 -19.33 -15.18
C LEU A 214 -14.98 -20.57 -15.19
N TRP A 215 -13.72 -20.45 -14.77
CA TRP A 215 -12.84 -21.63 -14.63
C TRP A 215 -13.38 -22.57 -13.54
N TYR A 216 -13.78 -22.03 -12.36
CA TYR A 216 -14.40 -22.81 -11.31
C TYR A 216 -15.68 -23.50 -11.79
N ASN A 217 -16.61 -22.75 -12.40
CA ASN A 217 -17.87 -23.27 -12.89
C ASN A 217 -17.66 -24.34 -13.97
N LEU A 218 -16.70 -24.12 -14.87
CA LEU A 218 -16.33 -25.09 -15.91
C LEU A 218 -15.90 -26.44 -15.30
N LEU A 219 -15.09 -26.41 -14.25
CA LEU A 219 -14.63 -27.62 -13.55
C LEU A 219 -15.76 -28.28 -12.76
N ARG A 220 -16.59 -27.50 -12.06
CA ARG A 220 -17.69 -27.99 -11.22
C ARG A 220 -18.79 -28.66 -12.06
N ASP A 221 -19.17 -28.02 -13.16
CA ASP A 221 -20.36 -28.39 -13.93
C ASP A 221 -20.06 -29.40 -15.05
N ASN A 222 -18.77 -29.64 -15.37
CA ASN A 222 -18.35 -30.55 -16.44
C ASN A 222 -17.40 -31.65 -15.92
N PRO A 223 -17.96 -32.78 -15.43
CA PRO A 223 -17.15 -33.88 -14.88
C PRO A 223 -16.10 -34.45 -15.85
N GLU A 224 -16.36 -34.45 -17.16
CA GLU A 224 -15.39 -34.91 -18.17
C GLU A 224 -14.18 -33.97 -18.27
N ILE A 225 -14.42 -32.64 -18.19
CA ILE A 225 -13.36 -31.64 -18.19
C ILE A 225 -12.56 -31.74 -16.88
N LEU A 226 -13.24 -31.85 -15.74
CA LEU A 226 -12.59 -32.05 -14.46
C LEU A 226 -11.70 -33.30 -14.48
N GLN A 227 -12.23 -34.44 -14.95
CA GLN A 227 -11.47 -35.69 -15.05
C GLN A 227 -10.26 -35.55 -16.02
N LYS A 228 -10.42 -34.86 -17.14
CA LYS A 228 -9.35 -34.61 -18.12
C LYS A 228 -8.19 -33.89 -17.44
N TYR A 229 -8.43 -32.83 -16.69
CA TYR A 229 -7.39 -31.99 -16.09
C TYR A 229 -6.84 -32.53 -14.77
N SER A 230 -7.67 -33.10 -13.90
CA SER A 230 -7.22 -33.76 -12.68
C SER A 230 -6.38 -35.03 -13.01
N SER A 231 -6.71 -35.75 -14.07
CA SER A 231 -5.87 -36.86 -14.55
C SER A 231 -4.56 -36.38 -15.18
N ARG A 232 -4.55 -35.22 -15.82
CA ARG A 232 -3.37 -34.66 -16.45
C ARG A 232 -2.38 -34.14 -15.42
N PHE A 233 -2.81 -33.34 -14.46
CA PHE A 233 -1.94 -32.73 -13.46
C PHE A 233 -1.68 -33.70 -12.33
N LYS A 234 -0.54 -34.39 -12.40
CA LYS A 234 -0.12 -35.37 -11.40
C LYS A 234 0.40 -34.72 -10.13
N ASN A 235 0.79 -33.45 -10.18
CA ASN A 235 1.13 -32.65 -9.02
C ASN A 235 0.81 -31.17 -9.29
N ILE A 236 0.23 -30.51 -8.28
CA ILE A 236 -0.11 -29.08 -8.31
C ILE A 236 0.72 -28.41 -7.22
N LEU A 237 1.55 -27.45 -7.60
CA LEU A 237 2.38 -26.69 -6.68
C LEU A 237 1.86 -25.26 -6.59
N VAL A 238 1.72 -24.76 -5.37
CA VAL A 238 1.18 -23.42 -5.10
C VAL A 238 2.15 -22.67 -4.20
N ASP A 239 2.63 -21.51 -4.66
CA ASP A 239 3.44 -20.58 -3.88
C ASP A 239 2.54 -19.52 -3.23
N GLU A 240 2.97 -18.99 -2.07
CA GLU A 240 2.23 -17.99 -1.28
C GLU A 240 0.77 -18.42 -1.01
N TYR A 241 0.57 -19.67 -0.60
CA TYR A 241 -0.76 -20.27 -0.43
C TYR A 241 -1.66 -19.50 0.56
N GLN A 242 -1.08 -18.81 1.55
CA GLN A 242 -1.79 -17.96 2.50
C GLN A 242 -2.47 -16.73 1.85
N ASP A 243 -2.12 -16.39 0.61
CA ASP A 243 -2.71 -15.25 -0.09
C ASP A 243 -3.86 -15.68 -1.04
N THR A 244 -4.22 -16.95 -1.02
CA THR A 244 -5.34 -17.46 -1.84
C THR A 244 -6.69 -17.03 -1.24
N ASN A 245 -7.63 -16.66 -2.13
CA ASN A 245 -9.02 -16.44 -1.75
C ASN A 245 -9.83 -17.75 -1.82
N LYS A 246 -11.08 -17.69 -1.37
CA LYS A 246 -11.98 -18.84 -1.34
C LYS A 246 -12.18 -19.48 -2.71
N LEU A 247 -12.41 -18.66 -3.74
CA LEU A 247 -12.62 -19.14 -5.11
C LEU A 247 -11.39 -19.87 -5.67
N GLN A 248 -10.18 -19.34 -5.41
CA GLN A 248 -8.92 -19.97 -5.82
C GLN A 248 -8.69 -21.30 -5.09
N SER A 249 -8.99 -21.33 -3.82
CA SER A 249 -8.90 -22.52 -2.99
C SER A 249 -9.87 -23.62 -3.45
N ASP A 250 -11.11 -23.25 -3.80
CA ASP A 250 -12.11 -24.20 -4.32
C ASP A 250 -11.71 -24.75 -5.70
N ILE A 251 -11.07 -23.95 -6.57
CA ILE A 251 -10.50 -24.45 -7.84
C ILE A 251 -9.42 -25.50 -7.58
N LEU A 252 -8.55 -25.25 -6.58
CA LEU A 252 -7.52 -26.22 -6.19
C LEU A 252 -8.11 -27.50 -5.65
N ASP A 253 -9.15 -27.44 -4.82
CA ASP A 253 -9.80 -28.61 -4.24
C ASP A 253 -10.41 -29.51 -5.33
N LEU A 254 -11.00 -28.92 -6.37
CA LEU A 254 -11.51 -29.68 -7.52
C LEU A 254 -10.38 -30.37 -8.28
N LEU A 255 -9.33 -29.62 -8.65
CA LEU A 255 -8.21 -30.12 -9.44
C LEU A 255 -7.34 -31.13 -8.67
N ALA A 256 -7.13 -30.87 -7.38
CA ALA A 256 -6.32 -31.70 -6.49
C ALA A 256 -7.12 -32.75 -5.72
N SER A 257 -8.32 -33.11 -6.17
CA SER A 257 -9.16 -34.15 -5.56
C SER A 257 -8.48 -35.51 -5.39
N HIS A 258 -7.42 -35.76 -6.18
CA HIS A 258 -6.52 -36.92 -6.03
C HIS A 258 -5.51 -36.80 -4.89
N GLY A 259 -5.47 -35.68 -4.15
CA GLY A 259 -4.56 -35.41 -3.03
C GLY A 259 -3.10 -35.07 -3.39
N ARG A 260 -2.79 -34.79 -4.64
CA ARG A 260 -1.41 -34.50 -5.08
C ARG A 260 -1.19 -33.01 -5.23
N ILE A 261 -1.10 -32.32 -4.10
CA ILE A 261 -0.86 -30.89 -3.97
C ILE A 261 0.36 -30.64 -3.07
N SER A 262 1.19 -29.69 -3.44
CA SER A 262 2.31 -29.20 -2.64
C SER A 262 2.15 -27.67 -2.48
N ALA A 263 1.58 -27.25 -1.35
CA ALA A 263 1.39 -25.84 -1.02
C ALA A 263 2.57 -25.32 -0.19
N VAL A 264 3.05 -24.13 -0.50
CA VAL A 264 4.08 -23.42 0.28
C VAL A 264 3.52 -22.08 0.71
N GLY A 265 3.65 -21.76 1.98
CA GLY A 265 3.10 -20.51 2.52
C GLY A 265 3.68 -20.12 3.86
N ASP A 266 3.26 -18.95 4.32
CA ASP A 266 3.60 -18.37 5.62
C ASP A 266 2.37 -17.64 6.17
N ASP A 267 1.64 -18.25 7.09
CA ASP A 267 0.46 -17.68 7.75
C ASP A 267 0.72 -16.29 8.36
N ALA A 268 1.94 -16.09 8.91
CA ALA A 268 2.36 -14.80 9.43
C ALA A 268 2.59 -13.72 8.33
N GLN A 269 2.52 -14.06 7.06
CA GLN A 269 2.60 -13.13 5.94
C GLN A 269 1.27 -12.99 5.17
N CYS A 270 0.14 -13.45 5.73
CA CYS A 270 -1.20 -13.19 5.19
C CYS A 270 -1.59 -11.73 5.45
N ILE A 271 -1.46 -10.87 4.43
CA ILE A 271 -1.67 -9.41 4.51
C ILE A 271 -2.54 -8.87 3.35
N TYR A 272 -3.34 -9.74 2.72
CA TYR A 272 -4.20 -9.38 1.59
C TYR A 272 -5.68 -9.75 1.84
N SER A 273 -6.14 -9.75 3.10
CA SER A 273 -7.55 -10.00 3.44
C SER A 273 -8.47 -8.98 2.74
N TRP A 274 -8.01 -7.74 2.60
CA TRP A 274 -8.72 -6.71 1.86
C TRP A 274 -8.95 -7.04 0.35
N ARG A 275 -8.22 -8.03 -0.20
CA ARG A 275 -8.46 -8.63 -1.54
C ARG A 275 -9.20 -9.96 -1.48
N GLY A 276 -9.75 -10.32 -0.33
CA GLY A 276 -10.44 -11.59 -0.11
C GLY A 276 -9.51 -12.77 0.15
N ALA A 277 -8.22 -12.55 0.47
CA ALA A 277 -7.37 -13.64 0.95
C ALA A 277 -7.86 -14.12 2.31
N GLU A 278 -7.94 -15.44 2.47
CA GLU A 278 -8.44 -16.08 3.70
C GLU A 278 -7.31 -16.88 4.34
N ILE A 279 -6.93 -16.48 5.57
CA ILE A 279 -5.92 -17.20 6.34
C ILE A 279 -6.34 -18.63 6.65
N GLU A 280 -7.63 -18.86 6.77
CA GLU A 280 -8.25 -20.17 7.00
C GLU A 280 -7.85 -21.18 5.91
N ASN A 281 -7.61 -20.73 4.69
CA ASN A 281 -7.16 -21.63 3.62
C ASN A 281 -5.87 -22.38 3.97
N ILE A 282 -4.91 -21.71 4.66
CA ILE A 282 -3.68 -22.37 5.10
C ILE A 282 -3.88 -23.07 6.45
N LEU A 283 -4.67 -22.54 7.37
CA LEU A 283 -4.90 -23.12 8.68
C LEU A 283 -5.73 -24.43 8.58
N ASP A 284 -6.76 -24.44 7.71
CA ASP A 284 -7.63 -25.59 7.49
C ASP A 284 -7.08 -26.58 6.46
N PHE A 285 -5.81 -26.44 6.04
CA PHE A 285 -5.24 -27.31 5.01
C PHE A 285 -5.33 -28.80 5.34
N ARG A 286 -5.18 -29.17 6.63
CA ARG A 286 -5.36 -30.55 7.08
C ARG A 286 -6.79 -31.05 7.04
N GLU A 287 -7.75 -30.19 7.24
CA GLU A 287 -9.17 -30.55 7.16
C GLU A 287 -9.54 -30.80 5.70
N ARG A 288 -9.06 -29.96 4.79
CA ARG A 288 -9.27 -30.12 3.33
C ARG A 288 -8.52 -31.32 2.76
N TYR A 289 -7.32 -31.59 3.27
CA TYR A 289 -6.46 -32.67 2.85
C TYR A 289 -6.01 -33.55 4.03
N PRO A 290 -6.87 -34.46 4.53
CA PRO A 290 -6.61 -35.22 5.77
C PRO A 290 -5.29 -36.05 5.77
N ALA A 291 -4.79 -36.42 4.58
CA ALA A 291 -3.50 -37.15 4.43
C ALA A 291 -2.30 -36.21 4.35
N ALA A 292 -2.47 -34.90 4.58
CA ALA A 292 -1.43 -33.92 4.42
C ALA A 292 -0.32 -34.04 5.47
N HIS A 293 0.92 -33.98 5.00
CA HIS A 293 2.08 -33.75 5.86
C HIS A 293 2.42 -32.26 5.93
N ILE A 294 2.67 -31.77 7.13
CA ILE A 294 3.13 -30.38 7.35
C ILE A 294 4.65 -30.42 7.59
N TYR A 295 5.38 -29.69 6.77
CA TYR A 295 6.81 -29.47 6.90
C TYR A 295 7.04 -28.04 7.37
N LYS A 296 7.94 -27.83 8.34
CA LYS A 296 8.32 -26.50 8.82
C LYS A 296 9.73 -26.18 8.36
N ILE A 297 9.91 -25.01 7.73
CA ILE A 297 11.23 -24.51 7.34
C ILE A 297 11.47 -23.22 8.12
N GLU A 298 12.26 -23.34 9.19
CA GLU A 298 12.48 -22.26 10.15
C GLU A 298 13.84 -21.55 9.95
N ARG A 299 14.78 -22.20 9.25
CA ARG A 299 16.12 -21.64 9.02
C ARG A 299 16.05 -20.46 8.06
N ASN A 300 16.37 -19.26 8.58
CA ASN A 300 16.35 -18.00 7.83
C ASN A 300 17.76 -17.66 7.32
N TYR A 301 17.86 -17.39 6.02
CA TYR A 301 19.12 -17.04 5.34
C TYR A 301 19.23 -15.55 5.02
N ARG A 302 18.20 -14.76 5.35
CA ARG A 302 18.10 -13.35 5.03
C ARG A 302 18.68 -12.47 6.14
N SER A 303 18.13 -12.56 7.32
CA SER A 303 18.31 -11.58 8.40
C SER A 303 19.33 -12.03 9.44
N THR A 304 19.93 -11.07 10.14
CA THR A 304 20.83 -11.31 11.27
C THR A 304 20.09 -11.88 12.49
N PRO A 305 20.80 -12.55 13.44
CA PRO A 305 20.17 -13.15 14.61
C PRO A 305 19.35 -12.18 15.46
N GLN A 306 19.77 -10.92 15.59
CA GLN A 306 19.11 -9.93 16.41
C GLN A 306 17.79 -9.46 15.78
N ILE A 307 17.76 -9.27 14.46
CA ILE A 307 16.51 -8.98 13.74
C ILE A 307 15.54 -10.15 13.87
N LEU A 308 16.03 -11.40 13.80
CA LEU A 308 15.17 -12.57 13.94
C LEU A 308 14.62 -12.74 15.36
N LYS A 309 15.40 -12.43 16.40
CA LYS A 309 14.89 -12.42 17.78
C LYS A 309 13.76 -11.42 17.95
N PHE A 310 13.92 -10.23 17.37
CA PHE A 310 12.88 -9.21 17.36
C PHE A 310 11.64 -9.69 16.59
N ALA A 311 11.80 -10.24 15.39
CA ALA A 311 10.70 -10.77 14.59
C ALA A 311 9.99 -11.96 15.28
N ASN A 312 10.73 -12.84 15.93
CA ASN A 312 10.18 -13.97 16.70
C ASN A 312 9.34 -13.50 17.90
N SER A 313 9.69 -12.38 18.54
CA SER A 313 8.85 -11.84 19.63
C SER A 313 7.50 -11.34 19.10
N ILE A 314 7.45 -10.78 17.89
CA ILE A 314 6.19 -10.40 17.23
C ILE A 314 5.38 -11.64 16.87
N LEU A 315 6.04 -12.70 16.34
CA LEU A 315 5.40 -13.97 16.02
C LEU A 315 4.79 -14.64 17.26
N ALA A 316 5.44 -14.55 18.41
CA ALA A 316 4.98 -15.18 19.65
C ALA A 316 3.66 -14.58 20.17
N GLU A 317 3.36 -13.33 19.79
CA GLU A 317 2.14 -12.62 20.14
C GLU A 317 0.98 -12.89 19.17
N MET A 318 1.26 -13.54 18.02
CA MET A 318 0.22 -13.90 17.05
C MET A 318 -0.59 -15.07 17.56
N ASP A 319 -1.91 -14.99 17.38
CA ASP A 319 -2.80 -16.12 17.64
C ASP A 319 -2.58 -17.20 16.56
N SER A 320 -1.99 -18.30 16.94
CA SER A 320 -1.73 -19.42 16.02
C SER A 320 -1.77 -20.75 16.75
N ASP A 321 -2.39 -21.75 16.11
CA ASP A 321 -2.38 -23.14 16.58
C ASP A 321 -0.92 -23.63 16.72
N GLU A 322 -0.67 -24.47 17.72
CA GLU A 322 0.64 -25.07 17.98
C GLU A 322 1.21 -25.80 16.74
N ALA A 323 0.35 -26.38 15.92
CA ALA A 323 0.74 -27.06 14.68
C ALA A 323 1.37 -26.09 13.65
N TYR A 324 1.00 -24.81 13.68
CA TYR A 324 1.46 -23.78 12.75
C TYR A 324 2.53 -22.86 13.34
N ARG A 325 2.74 -22.89 14.66
CA ARG A 325 3.79 -22.10 15.31
C ARG A 325 5.17 -22.42 14.74
N LYS A 326 5.93 -21.39 14.46
CA LYS A 326 7.29 -21.46 13.93
C LYS A 326 8.20 -20.48 14.64
N THR A 327 9.50 -20.75 14.62
CA THR A 327 10.53 -19.89 15.19
C THR A 327 11.64 -19.72 14.16
N LEU A 328 11.94 -18.50 13.75
CA LEU A 328 12.99 -18.25 12.78
C LEU A 328 14.36 -18.47 13.40
N VAL A 329 15.17 -19.38 12.79
CA VAL A 329 16.51 -19.74 13.23
C VAL A 329 17.53 -19.10 12.27
N PRO A 330 18.49 -18.31 12.76
CA PRO A 330 19.45 -17.63 11.89
C PRO A 330 20.44 -18.61 11.24
N ALA A 331 20.70 -18.38 9.94
CA ALA A 331 21.81 -19.01 9.22
C ALA A 331 22.99 -18.05 9.03
N ARG A 332 22.79 -16.76 9.32
CA ARG A 332 23.79 -15.70 9.21
C ARG A 332 24.32 -15.33 10.58
N GLU A 333 25.49 -14.74 10.59
CA GLU A 333 26.06 -14.07 11.77
C GLU A 333 25.74 -12.58 11.72
N GLY A 334 25.79 -11.92 12.87
CA GLY A 334 25.55 -10.48 13.01
C GLY A 334 25.23 -10.15 14.45
N TYR A 335 25.51 -8.91 14.87
CA TYR A 335 25.39 -8.48 16.27
C TYR A 335 24.52 -7.24 16.46
N GLU A 336 24.19 -6.56 15.38
CA GLU A 336 23.45 -5.30 15.42
C GLU A 336 21.98 -5.53 15.79
N LYS A 337 21.55 -4.93 16.91
CA LYS A 337 20.16 -4.95 17.35
C LYS A 337 19.33 -3.98 16.53
N PRO A 338 18.03 -4.25 16.33
CA PRO A 338 17.11 -3.24 15.84
C PRO A 338 17.22 -1.95 16.64
N TYR A 339 17.14 -0.82 15.94
CA TYR A 339 17.28 0.50 16.53
C TYR A 339 15.97 1.28 16.50
N ILE A 340 15.62 1.95 17.61
CA ILE A 340 14.37 2.71 17.72
C ILE A 340 14.67 4.19 17.87
N ILE A 341 14.15 4.98 16.94
CA ILE A 341 14.20 6.45 16.95
C ILE A 341 12.89 7.00 17.51
N ARG A 342 12.97 7.70 18.64
CA ARG A 342 11.86 8.48 19.21
C ARG A 342 11.95 9.90 18.71
N ALA A 343 11.09 10.27 17.79
CA ALA A 343 11.04 11.65 17.29
C ALA A 343 9.96 12.46 17.98
N MET A 344 10.10 13.79 17.99
CA MET A 344 9.06 14.65 18.55
C MET A 344 7.82 14.61 17.65
N ASP A 345 8.02 14.76 16.33
CA ASP A 345 7.01 14.82 15.29
C ASP A 345 7.48 14.14 14.01
N SER A 346 6.64 14.11 12.98
CA SER A 346 6.95 13.49 11.68
C SER A 346 8.13 14.16 10.97
N VAL A 347 8.32 15.47 11.15
CA VAL A 347 9.42 16.24 10.55
C VAL A 347 10.75 15.87 11.18
N SER A 348 10.81 15.87 12.51
CA SER A 348 12.02 15.47 13.25
C SER A 348 12.34 13.99 13.03
N GLN A 349 11.30 13.13 12.86
CA GLN A 349 11.46 11.74 12.43
C GLN A 349 12.16 11.68 11.07
N ALA A 350 11.64 12.38 10.08
CA ALA A 350 12.20 12.37 8.73
C ALA A 350 13.63 12.93 8.69
N LYS A 351 13.92 13.99 9.45
CA LYS A 351 15.28 14.53 9.59
C LYS A 351 16.25 13.49 10.12
N ARG A 352 15.91 12.83 11.24
CA ARG A 352 16.75 11.81 11.87
C ARG A 352 16.98 10.59 10.97
N VAL A 353 15.92 10.13 10.29
CA VAL A 353 16.05 9.03 9.32
C VAL A 353 16.98 9.41 8.17
N CYS A 354 16.88 10.64 7.63
CA CYS A 354 17.78 11.12 6.59
C CYS A 354 19.23 11.30 7.11
N ASP A 355 19.42 11.73 8.36
CA ASP A 355 20.74 11.78 8.99
C ASP A 355 21.36 10.38 9.03
N ALA A 356 20.62 9.38 9.53
CA ALA A 356 21.09 8.00 9.60
C ALA A 356 21.39 7.40 8.20
N ILE A 357 20.56 7.70 7.18
CA ILE A 357 20.82 7.30 5.79
C ILE A 357 22.14 7.89 5.31
N SER A 358 22.34 9.21 5.51
CA SER A 358 23.56 9.89 5.07
C SER A 358 24.82 9.34 5.76
N GLU A 359 24.73 9.03 7.04
CA GLU A 359 25.83 8.48 7.82
C GLU A 359 26.19 7.05 7.39
N LEU A 360 25.19 6.19 7.15
CA LEU A 360 25.42 4.83 6.65
C LEU A 360 26.14 4.83 5.30
N VAL A 361 25.71 5.69 4.39
CA VAL A 361 26.31 5.80 3.06
C VAL A 361 27.71 6.46 3.13
N ALA A 362 27.88 7.51 3.95
CA ALA A 362 29.18 8.16 4.14
C ALA A 362 30.22 7.23 4.80
N ALA A 363 29.76 6.30 5.66
CA ALA A 363 30.59 5.26 6.28
C ALA A 363 30.85 4.06 5.34
N GLU A 364 30.43 4.12 4.08
CA GLU A 364 30.54 3.04 3.07
C GLU A 364 29.97 1.69 3.54
N ARG A 365 28.92 1.73 4.42
CA ARG A 365 28.25 0.53 4.91
C ARG A 365 27.23 -0.02 3.91
N CYS A 366 26.62 0.86 3.11
CA CYS A 366 25.66 0.52 2.08
C CYS A 366 25.59 1.61 1.01
N SER A 367 25.01 1.28 -0.14
CA SER A 367 24.59 2.23 -1.16
C SER A 367 23.15 2.71 -0.92
N TYR A 368 22.72 3.78 -1.58
CA TYR A 368 21.31 4.21 -1.48
C TYR A 368 20.33 3.15 -1.96
N SER A 369 20.69 2.35 -2.96
CA SER A 369 19.85 1.26 -3.49
C SER A 369 19.65 0.09 -2.51
N ASP A 370 20.50 -0.02 -1.49
CA ASP A 370 20.41 -1.02 -0.43
C ASP A 370 19.40 -0.62 0.66
N ILE A 371 18.88 0.62 0.61
CA ILE A 371 18.05 1.21 1.65
C ILE A 371 16.60 1.26 1.21
N ALA A 372 15.71 0.74 2.06
CA ALA A 372 14.26 0.93 1.94
C ALA A 372 13.68 1.68 3.14
N VAL A 373 12.82 2.66 2.87
CA VAL A 373 11.97 3.31 3.86
C VAL A 373 10.56 2.77 3.68
N LEU A 374 10.08 2.06 4.68
CA LEU A 374 8.77 1.40 4.69
C LEU A 374 7.79 2.19 5.55
N TYR A 375 6.55 2.29 5.07
CA TYR A 375 5.46 2.95 5.77
C TYR A 375 4.13 2.23 5.55
N ARG A 376 3.17 2.47 6.45
CA ARG A 376 1.84 1.85 6.37
C ARG A 376 0.96 2.53 5.32
N SER A 377 0.96 3.85 5.29
CA SER A 377 0.14 4.68 4.40
C SER A 377 0.98 5.74 3.70
N HIS A 378 0.59 6.12 2.49
CA HIS A 378 1.37 7.03 1.65
C HIS A 378 1.59 8.42 2.26
N PHE A 379 0.62 8.94 3.03
CA PHE A 379 0.74 10.24 3.67
C PHE A 379 1.93 10.30 4.64
N GLN A 380 2.28 9.17 5.28
CA GLN A 380 3.42 9.08 6.20
C GLN A 380 4.78 9.31 5.53
N ALA A 381 4.85 9.15 4.21
CA ALA A 381 6.08 9.34 3.43
C ALA A 381 6.33 10.79 3.03
N MET A 382 5.39 11.72 3.25
CA MET A 382 5.49 13.09 2.77
C MET A 382 6.73 13.81 3.34
N ASP A 383 6.89 13.82 4.66
CA ASP A 383 8.03 14.47 5.30
C ASP A 383 9.37 13.82 4.91
N MET A 384 9.36 12.50 4.70
CA MET A 384 10.53 11.79 4.18
C MET A 384 10.91 12.27 2.79
N GLN A 385 9.93 12.39 1.86
CA GLN A 385 10.19 12.90 0.52
C GLN A 385 10.82 14.29 0.56
N LEU A 386 10.22 15.19 1.36
CA LEU A 386 10.71 16.56 1.52
C LEU A 386 12.13 16.61 2.08
N GLN A 387 12.42 15.82 3.13
CA GLN A 387 13.75 15.81 3.74
C GLN A 387 14.81 15.19 2.83
N LEU A 388 14.49 14.11 2.10
CA LEU A 388 15.40 13.51 1.11
C LEU A 388 15.73 14.49 -0.01
N GLN A 389 14.72 15.23 -0.50
CA GLN A 389 14.89 16.23 -1.55
C GLN A 389 15.74 17.42 -1.07
N GLN A 390 15.41 18.01 0.09
CA GLN A 390 16.19 19.13 0.67
C GLN A 390 17.66 18.79 0.88
N ARG A 391 17.98 17.51 1.11
CA ARG A 391 19.35 17.02 1.30
C ARG A 391 19.98 16.45 0.04
N THR A 392 19.28 16.52 -1.10
CA THR A 392 19.74 15.98 -2.38
C THR A 392 20.07 14.47 -2.30
N ILE A 393 19.37 13.72 -1.42
CA ILE A 393 19.48 12.27 -1.35
C ILE A 393 18.58 11.67 -2.43
N PRO A 394 19.12 10.88 -3.36
CA PRO A 394 18.33 10.32 -4.45
C PRO A 394 17.35 9.27 -3.93
N PHE A 395 16.08 9.35 -4.32
CA PHE A 395 15.06 8.39 -3.93
C PHE A 395 14.10 8.05 -5.07
N ALA A 396 13.42 6.92 -4.94
CA ALA A 396 12.37 6.47 -5.85
C ALA A 396 11.16 5.96 -5.05
N MET A 397 9.96 6.34 -5.49
CA MET A 397 8.70 5.76 -5.01
C MET A 397 8.37 4.52 -5.82
N THR A 398 8.08 3.41 -5.16
CA THR A 398 7.79 2.13 -5.86
C THR A 398 6.42 2.13 -6.52
N SER A 399 5.44 2.86 -5.97
CA SER A 399 4.15 3.15 -6.59
C SER A 399 3.50 4.35 -5.90
N GLY A 400 2.55 4.96 -6.60
CA GLY A 400 1.81 6.13 -6.14
C GLY A 400 2.30 7.42 -6.79
N LEU A 401 1.34 8.34 -6.99
CA LEU A 401 1.62 9.73 -7.27
C LEU A 401 2.34 10.32 -6.07
N LYS A 402 3.36 11.13 -6.29
CA LYS A 402 3.98 11.92 -5.22
C LYS A 402 2.88 12.72 -4.51
N PHE A 403 3.07 13.01 -3.23
CA PHE A 403 2.02 13.63 -2.40
C PHE A 403 1.35 14.84 -3.08
N PHE A 404 2.15 15.78 -3.60
CA PHE A 404 1.61 16.97 -4.28
C PHE A 404 1.07 16.71 -5.70
N GLU A 405 1.28 15.53 -6.26
CA GLU A 405 0.68 15.11 -7.53
C GLU A 405 -0.73 14.53 -7.36
N GLN A 406 -1.10 14.18 -6.15
CA GLN A 406 -2.42 13.60 -5.86
C GLN A 406 -3.54 14.58 -6.20
N ALA A 407 -4.61 14.05 -6.79
CA ALA A 407 -5.69 14.88 -7.34
C ALA A 407 -6.34 15.77 -6.28
N HIS A 408 -6.67 15.22 -5.09
CA HIS A 408 -7.32 15.96 -4.01
C HIS A 408 -6.40 17.02 -3.38
N VAL A 409 -5.09 16.77 -3.29
CA VAL A 409 -4.12 17.77 -2.85
C VAL A 409 -4.03 18.92 -3.86
N LYS A 410 -3.94 18.60 -5.16
CA LYS A 410 -3.97 19.60 -6.24
C LYS A 410 -5.28 20.41 -6.25
N ASP A 411 -6.41 19.80 -5.88
CA ASP A 411 -7.71 20.48 -5.82
C ASP A 411 -7.76 21.53 -4.68
N VAL A 412 -7.20 21.20 -3.53
CA VAL A 412 -7.05 22.13 -2.41
C VAL A 412 -6.12 23.27 -2.77
N ILE A 413 -4.94 22.95 -3.30
CA ILE A 413 -3.95 23.96 -3.71
C ILE A 413 -4.52 24.89 -4.81
N ALA A 414 -5.36 24.38 -5.71
CA ALA A 414 -6.01 25.19 -6.76
C ALA A 414 -6.96 26.24 -6.16
N GLN A 415 -7.71 25.93 -5.10
CA GLN A 415 -8.56 26.92 -4.43
C GLN A 415 -7.73 28.09 -3.89
N ILE A 416 -6.59 27.77 -3.31
CA ILE A 416 -5.69 28.73 -2.69
C ILE A 416 -4.96 29.56 -3.77
N LYS A 417 -4.46 28.92 -4.84
CA LYS A 417 -3.84 29.61 -5.98
C LYS A 417 -4.81 30.61 -6.59
N PHE A 418 -6.07 30.23 -6.76
CA PHE A 418 -7.09 31.12 -7.29
C PHE A 418 -7.42 32.28 -6.33
N ALA A 419 -7.52 32.03 -5.02
CA ALA A 419 -7.73 33.07 -4.02
C ALA A 419 -6.58 34.09 -3.98
N ALA A 420 -5.33 33.63 -4.22
CA ALA A 420 -4.14 34.49 -4.30
C ALA A 420 -4.03 35.22 -5.66
N ASN A 421 -4.41 34.56 -6.74
CA ASN A 421 -4.42 35.10 -8.10
C ASN A 421 -5.75 34.80 -8.81
N PRO A 422 -6.75 35.66 -8.73
CA PRO A 422 -8.06 35.45 -9.33
C PRO A 422 -8.09 35.40 -10.87
N LYS A 423 -6.95 35.68 -11.51
CA LYS A 423 -6.78 35.54 -12.98
C LYS A 423 -6.39 34.13 -13.39
N ASP A 424 -6.08 33.25 -12.43
CA ASP A 424 -5.74 31.85 -12.70
C ASP A 424 -6.99 31.03 -13.08
N SER A 425 -7.33 31.07 -14.38
CA SER A 425 -8.45 30.32 -14.95
C SER A 425 -8.28 28.80 -14.89
N VAL A 426 -7.03 28.31 -14.78
CA VAL A 426 -6.72 26.88 -14.71
C VAL A 426 -7.12 26.34 -13.32
N SER A 427 -6.63 27.00 -12.27
CA SER A 427 -7.02 26.68 -10.90
C SER A 427 -8.53 26.83 -10.68
N PHE A 428 -9.13 27.91 -11.19
CA PHE A 428 -10.58 28.08 -11.16
C PHE A 428 -11.33 26.92 -11.81
N GLY A 429 -10.91 26.51 -13.00
CA GLY A 429 -11.53 25.41 -13.73
C GLY A 429 -11.42 24.08 -12.99
N ARG A 430 -10.36 23.88 -12.19
CA ARG A 430 -10.11 22.65 -11.49
C ARG A 430 -11.14 22.37 -10.40
N PHE A 431 -11.37 23.29 -9.47
CA PHE A 431 -12.31 23.05 -8.37
C PHE A 431 -13.78 23.29 -8.80
N MET A 432 -14.03 24.08 -9.83
CA MET A 432 -15.38 24.27 -10.36
C MET A 432 -16.00 23.02 -10.99
N LYS A 433 -15.20 22.04 -11.38
CA LYS A 433 -15.68 20.73 -11.92
C LYS A 433 -16.48 19.93 -10.90
N PHE A 434 -16.29 20.17 -9.60
CA PHE A 434 -17.04 19.50 -8.55
C PHE A 434 -18.50 19.96 -8.45
N LEU A 435 -18.87 21.07 -9.08
CA LEU A 435 -20.22 21.59 -9.01
C LEU A 435 -21.16 20.86 -9.97
N PRO A 436 -22.38 20.51 -9.53
CA PRO A 436 -23.33 19.77 -10.37
C PRO A 436 -23.65 20.50 -11.69
N LYS A 437 -23.57 19.78 -12.81
CA LYS A 437 -23.86 20.30 -14.16
C LYS A 437 -22.98 21.47 -14.62
N VAL A 438 -21.81 21.65 -14.02
CA VAL A 438 -20.83 22.67 -14.40
C VAL A 438 -19.71 22.01 -15.21
N GLY A 439 -19.83 22.05 -16.54
CA GLY A 439 -18.78 21.61 -17.46
C GLY A 439 -17.90 22.77 -17.94
N GLU A 440 -16.86 22.49 -18.71
CA GLU A 440 -15.84 23.47 -19.14
C GLU A 440 -16.43 24.75 -19.82
N LYS A 441 -17.48 24.60 -20.64
CA LYS A 441 -18.13 25.73 -21.25
C LYS A 441 -18.82 26.64 -20.22
N THR A 442 -19.37 26.06 -19.16
CA THR A 442 -20.02 26.79 -18.07
C THR A 442 -18.97 27.46 -17.18
N VAL A 443 -17.88 26.79 -16.88
CA VAL A 443 -16.73 27.36 -16.16
C VAL A 443 -16.24 28.63 -16.86
N LYS A 444 -15.94 28.55 -18.15
CA LYS A 444 -15.49 29.72 -18.95
C LYS A 444 -16.50 30.87 -18.91
N LYS A 445 -17.81 30.58 -18.98
CA LYS A 445 -18.86 31.62 -18.89
C LYS A 445 -18.91 32.30 -17.54
N ILE A 446 -18.77 31.54 -16.44
CA ILE A 446 -18.77 32.08 -15.07
C ILE A 446 -17.53 32.93 -14.88
N PHE A 447 -16.35 32.45 -15.28
CA PHE A 447 -15.08 33.16 -15.15
C PHE A 447 -15.11 34.48 -15.88
N PHE A 448 -15.51 34.51 -17.18
CA PHE A 448 -15.62 35.72 -17.96
C PHE A 448 -16.65 36.72 -17.35
N ARG A 449 -17.77 36.20 -16.82
CA ARG A 449 -18.76 37.06 -16.16
C ARG A 449 -18.24 37.67 -14.87
N MET A 450 -17.45 36.94 -14.10
CA MET A 450 -16.78 37.47 -12.91
C MET A 450 -15.86 38.62 -13.26
N GLU A 451 -15.00 38.49 -14.28
CA GLU A 451 -14.12 39.58 -14.75
C GLU A 451 -14.90 40.80 -15.25
N GLU A 452 -16.00 40.58 -15.98
CA GLU A 452 -16.88 41.68 -16.47
C GLU A 452 -17.51 42.42 -15.29
N VAL A 453 -18.00 41.69 -14.26
CA VAL A 453 -18.62 42.29 -13.08
C VAL A 453 -17.56 43.05 -12.26
N ALA A 454 -16.39 42.52 -12.08
CA ALA A 454 -15.28 43.19 -11.38
C ALA A 454 -14.94 44.53 -12.05
N LYS A 455 -14.76 44.52 -13.38
CA LYS A 455 -14.51 45.74 -14.17
C LYS A 455 -15.64 46.75 -14.07
N LYS A 456 -16.91 46.31 -14.27
CA LYS A 456 -18.09 47.19 -14.31
C LYS A 456 -18.40 47.81 -12.96
N ARG A 457 -18.24 47.04 -11.89
CA ARG A 457 -18.54 47.44 -10.50
C ARG A 457 -17.36 48.08 -9.78
N LYS A 458 -16.15 47.98 -10.36
CA LYS A 458 -14.87 48.38 -9.74
C LYS A 458 -14.63 47.74 -8.37
N ILE A 459 -14.88 46.45 -8.30
CA ILE A 459 -14.65 45.59 -7.13
C ILE A 459 -13.59 44.56 -7.45
N GLY A 460 -13.03 43.90 -6.44
CA GLY A 460 -12.07 42.79 -6.61
C GLY A 460 -12.70 41.62 -7.36
N GLU A 461 -11.88 40.88 -8.13
CA GLU A 461 -12.34 39.69 -8.88
C GLU A 461 -12.96 38.64 -7.94
N VAL A 462 -12.36 38.40 -6.76
CA VAL A 462 -12.89 37.47 -5.76
C VAL A 462 -14.22 37.95 -5.19
N GLU A 463 -14.38 39.26 -4.96
CA GLU A 463 -15.67 39.84 -4.55
C GLU A 463 -16.72 39.71 -5.64
N ALA A 464 -16.31 39.86 -6.92
CA ALA A 464 -17.18 39.70 -8.07
C ALA A 464 -17.65 38.23 -8.24
N LEU A 465 -16.93 37.25 -7.72
CA LEU A 465 -17.36 35.86 -7.70
C LEU A 465 -18.67 35.68 -6.92
N ALA A 466 -18.76 36.29 -5.74
CA ALA A 466 -19.95 36.25 -4.87
C ALA A 466 -21.08 37.21 -5.33
N HIS A 467 -20.88 37.98 -6.38
CA HIS A 467 -21.88 38.94 -6.84
C HIS A 467 -23.08 38.25 -7.53
N PRO A 468 -24.34 38.70 -7.29
CA PRO A 468 -25.54 38.11 -7.89
C PRO A 468 -25.50 37.98 -9.42
N ASP A 469 -24.89 38.97 -10.12
CA ASP A 469 -24.73 38.93 -11.56
C ASP A 469 -23.86 37.77 -12.05
N THR A 470 -22.83 37.36 -11.28
CA THR A 470 -21.99 36.18 -11.55
C THR A 470 -22.74 34.90 -11.20
N ILE A 471 -23.39 34.85 -10.04
CA ILE A 471 -24.19 33.71 -9.57
C ILE A 471 -25.31 33.39 -10.57
N SER A 472 -25.87 34.39 -11.23
CA SER A 472 -26.92 34.22 -12.27
C SER A 472 -26.50 33.31 -13.43
N LYS A 473 -25.20 33.15 -13.70
CA LYS A 473 -24.62 32.28 -14.75
C LYS A 473 -24.40 30.84 -14.31
N VAL A 474 -24.56 30.61 -13.01
CA VAL A 474 -24.39 29.26 -12.41
C VAL A 474 -25.72 28.49 -12.60
N PRO A 475 -25.66 27.20 -13.01
CA PRO A 475 -26.85 26.35 -13.05
C PRO A 475 -27.57 26.32 -11.70
N THR A 476 -28.91 26.32 -11.73
CA THR A 476 -29.72 26.39 -10.50
C THR A 476 -29.38 25.30 -9.50
N SER A 477 -29.08 24.08 -9.98
CA SER A 477 -28.67 22.94 -9.14
C SER A 477 -27.31 23.13 -8.46
N ALA A 478 -26.44 24.00 -8.96
CA ALA A 478 -25.10 24.26 -8.44
C ALA A 478 -25.02 25.53 -7.60
N ARG A 479 -26.06 26.39 -7.58
CA ARG A 479 -25.96 27.74 -6.98
C ARG A 479 -25.61 27.70 -5.50
N LYS A 480 -26.28 26.84 -4.72
CA LYS A 480 -26.03 26.75 -3.29
C LYS A 480 -24.57 26.42 -2.99
N MET A 481 -24.06 25.36 -3.63
CA MET A 481 -22.65 24.95 -3.48
C MET A 481 -21.69 26.03 -4.00
N PHE A 482 -22.04 26.73 -5.10
CA PHE A 482 -21.23 27.81 -5.64
C PHE A 482 -21.14 28.99 -4.67
N GLU A 483 -22.23 29.34 -3.99
CA GLU A 483 -22.24 30.40 -2.96
C GLU A 483 -21.34 30.05 -1.79
N GLU A 484 -21.31 28.78 -1.36
CA GLU A 484 -20.40 28.28 -0.33
C GLU A 484 -18.93 28.36 -0.81
N VAL A 485 -18.63 27.91 -2.03
CA VAL A 485 -17.31 28.06 -2.66
C VAL A 485 -16.87 29.50 -2.71
N ALA A 486 -17.73 30.40 -3.21
CA ALA A 486 -17.40 31.83 -3.33
C ALA A 486 -17.14 32.49 -1.95
N ALA A 487 -17.90 32.09 -0.93
CA ALA A 487 -17.71 32.58 0.43
C ALA A 487 -16.37 32.12 1.02
N ASP A 488 -15.99 30.85 0.80
CA ASP A 488 -14.74 30.32 1.34
C ASP A 488 -13.52 30.88 0.59
N ILE A 489 -13.57 30.99 -0.74
CA ILE A 489 -12.54 31.65 -1.54
C ILE A 489 -12.35 33.13 -1.11
N LEU A 490 -13.44 33.83 -0.82
CA LEU A 490 -13.37 35.22 -0.31
C LEU A 490 -12.71 35.30 1.07
N LYS A 491 -13.00 34.37 1.98
CA LYS A 491 -12.34 34.30 3.28
C LYS A 491 -10.84 34.03 3.12
N ILE A 492 -10.47 33.05 2.30
CA ILE A 492 -9.07 32.73 2.00
C ILE A 492 -8.35 33.96 1.44
N SER A 493 -8.94 34.64 0.46
CA SER A 493 -8.34 35.84 -0.14
C SER A 493 -8.12 36.96 0.89
N LYS A 494 -9.08 37.21 1.80
CA LYS A 494 -8.91 38.18 2.89
C LYS A 494 -7.81 37.78 3.88
N MET A 495 -7.66 36.50 4.19
CA MET A 495 -6.56 36.01 5.01
C MET A 495 -5.21 36.35 4.35
N LEU A 496 -5.09 36.10 3.04
CA LEU A 496 -3.88 36.39 2.27
C LEU A 496 -3.56 37.90 2.21
N GLU A 497 -4.56 38.75 2.00
CA GLU A 497 -4.37 40.21 2.00
C GLU A 497 -3.91 40.75 3.36
N ASN A 498 -4.45 40.22 4.45
CA ASN A 498 -4.05 40.62 5.81
C ASN A 498 -2.60 40.22 6.10
N MET A 499 -2.16 39.07 5.60
CA MET A 499 -0.76 38.65 5.71
C MET A 499 0.18 39.63 5.00
N ARG A 500 -0.10 39.95 3.75
CA ARG A 500 0.72 40.89 2.97
C ARG A 500 0.84 42.24 3.69
N LYS A 501 -0.25 42.74 4.25
CA LYS A 501 -0.25 44.00 5.03
C LYS A 501 0.61 43.91 6.31
N ASN A 502 0.58 42.76 6.98
CA ASN A 502 1.38 42.56 8.20
C ASN A 502 2.87 42.35 7.89
N ALA A 503 3.20 41.68 6.77
CA ALA A 503 4.58 41.55 6.30
C ALA A 503 5.20 42.88 5.92
N ASP A 504 4.44 43.74 5.22
CA ASP A 504 4.87 45.12 4.85
C ASP A 504 5.05 45.99 6.11
N ALA A 505 4.22 45.81 7.14
CA ALA A 505 4.32 46.56 8.39
C ALA A 505 5.51 46.14 9.28
N SER A 506 5.90 44.88 9.22
CA SER A 506 7.04 44.32 9.97
C SER A 506 8.40 44.49 9.23
N GLY A 507 8.38 44.67 7.92
CA GLY A 507 9.60 44.94 7.12
C GLY A 507 10.18 46.36 7.25
N ALA A 508 9.45 47.30 7.88
CA ALA A 508 9.88 48.70 8.09
C ALA A 508 10.69 48.96 9.37
N GLY A 509 11.04 47.96 10.15
CA GLY A 509 11.83 48.11 11.36
C GLY A 509 12.45 46.83 11.83
N GLN A 510 13.65 46.55 11.35
CA GLN A 510 14.77 46.00 12.13
C GLN A 510 15.94 45.61 11.24
N GLY A 511 17.00 46.47 11.21
CA GLY A 511 18.35 46.05 10.87
C GLY A 511 18.95 45.34 12.10
N GLY A 512 19.49 44.16 11.85
CA GLY A 512 20.55 43.54 12.62
C GLY A 512 20.28 43.08 14.03
N ALA A 513 19.92 41.82 14.19
CA ALA A 513 20.34 40.98 15.31
C ALA A 513 20.56 39.55 14.80
N GLN A 514 21.82 39.12 14.81
CA GLN A 514 22.17 37.71 14.57
C GLN A 514 21.60 36.86 15.73
N ALA A 515 20.69 35.97 15.41
CA ALA A 515 20.25 34.94 16.36
C ALA A 515 21.37 33.91 16.52
N GLU A 516 21.89 33.78 17.71
CA GLU A 516 22.77 32.68 18.10
C GLU A 516 22.03 31.34 17.98
N GLN A 517 22.59 30.44 17.19
CA GLN A 517 22.12 29.06 17.05
C GLN A 517 22.40 28.31 18.37
N PRO A 518 21.46 27.51 18.89
CA PRO A 518 21.73 26.63 20.02
C PRO A 518 22.78 25.58 19.58
N GLN A 519 23.78 25.39 20.44
CA GLN A 519 24.89 24.47 20.23
C GLN A 519 24.37 23.04 20.00
N ARG A 520 24.79 22.46 18.88
CA ARG A 520 24.59 21.06 18.49
C ARG A 520 25.25 20.14 19.51
N ALA A 521 24.49 19.22 20.09
CA ALA A 521 25.03 17.96 20.57
C ALA A 521 25.66 17.25 19.37
N THR A 522 26.89 16.82 19.46
CA THR A 522 27.69 16.31 18.34
C THR A 522 27.13 15.00 17.82
N GLN A 523 26.92 14.95 16.51
CA GLN A 523 26.42 13.82 15.72
C GLN A 523 27.21 12.50 15.87
N ALA A 524 28.35 12.52 16.53
CA ALA A 524 29.21 11.37 16.73
C ALA A 524 28.60 10.29 17.67
N ASP A 525 27.73 10.68 18.61
CA ASP A 525 27.23 9.76 19.63
C ASP A 525 26.21 8.74 19.12
N PHE A 526 25.48 9.07 18.04
CA PHE A 526 24.45 8.20 17.46
C PHE A 526 25.06 6.92 16.85
N PHE A 527 26.15 7.08 16.11
CA PHE A 527 26.74 5.97 15.36
C PHE A 527 27.71 5.12 16.18
N GLU A 528 28.43 5.73 17.18
CA GLU A 528 29.24 4.94 18.09
C GLU A 528 28.39 3.95 18.93
N GLN A 529 27.18 4.35 19.31
CA GLN A 529 26.23 3.44 19.96
C GLN A 529 25.71 2.34 19.05
N MET A 530 25.52 2.66 17.77
CA MET A 530 25.03 1.68 16.78
C MET A 530 26.14 0.71 16.31
N LEU A 531 27.42 1.11 16.41
CA LEU A 531 28.58 0.35 15.91
C LEU A 531 29.35 -0.41 17.01
N GLY A 532 28.82 -0.51 18.23
CA GLY A 532 29.38 -1.34 19.29
C GLY A 532 30.67 -0.80 19.94
N GLY A 533 30.93 0.50 19.84
CA GLY A 533 32.03 1.15 20.55
C GLY A 533 31.76 1.19 22.07
N GLN A 534 32.65 0.63 22.87
CA GLN A 534 32.57 0.70 24.34
C GLN A 534 32.69 2.16 24.81
N PRO A 535 31.86 2.63 25.76
CA PRO A 535 31.98 3.99 26.27
C PRO A 535 33.27 4.11 27.13
N HIS A 536 34.10 5.10 26.79
CA HIS A 536 35.17 5.51 27.68
C HIS A 536 34.58 6.20 28.91
N SER A 537 34.72 5.53 30.04
CA SER A 537 34.40 6.06 31.36
C SER A 537 35.30 7.23 31.71
N GLN A 538 34.74 8.42 31.80
CA GLN A 538 35.28 9.49 32.66
C GLN A 538 34.16 9.96 33.59
N GLU A 539 34.34 9.63 34.87
CA GLU A 539 33.58 10.22 35.96
C GLU A 539 33.96 11.66 36.13
N GLU A 540 33.01 12.55 35.97
CA GLU A 540 33.01 13.86 36.63
C GLU A 540 31.65 14.14 37.24
N LYS A 541 31.66 14.15 38.57
CA LYS A 541 30.55 14.60 39.42
C LYS A 541 30.40 16.09 39.27
N SER A 542 29.22 16.56 38.86
CA SER A 542 28.80 17.94 39.16
C SER A 542 27.32 17.95 39.58
N GLU A 543 27.10 18.58 40.71
CA GLU A 543 25.86 18.71 41.43
C GLU A 543 24.81 19.48 40.60
N ARG A 544 23.58 19.02 40.66
CA ARG A 544 22.40 19.70 40.09
C ARG A 544 21.90 20.75 41.10
N PRO A 545 21.60 21.96 40.67
CA PRO A 545 20.67 22.84 41.42
C PRO A 545 19.24 22.54 40.96
N ALA A 546 18.33 22.41 41.92
CA ALA A 546 16.91 22.27 41.70
C ALA A 546 16.34 23.55 41.05
N ALA A 547 15.81 23.43 39.85
CA ALA A 547 15.06 24.53 39.22
C ALA A 547 13.58 24.34 39.57
N SER A 548 13.01 25.43 40.03
CA SER A 548 11.69 25.52 40.63
C SER A 548 10.56 25.42 39.62
N ALA A 549 9.42 24.92 40.07
CA ALA A 549 8.16 24.73 39.39
C ALA A 549 7.50 26.00 38.76
N ALA A 550 8.21 27.13 38.70
CA ALA A 550 7.72 28.38 38.13
C ALA A 550 8.01 28.54 36.61
N ALA A 551 8.84 27.71 36.01
CA ALA A 551 9.17 27.80 34.58
C ALA A 551 8.19 27.03 33.65
N VAL A 552 7.29 26.20 34.21
CA VAL A 552 6.32 25.42 33.41
C VAL A 552 5.06 26.23 33.09
N ALA A 553 4.73 27.27 33.91
CA ALA A 553 3.52 28.07 33.69
C ALA A 553 3.67 29.20 32.65
N THR A 554 4.90 29.53 32.22
CA THR A 554 5.16 30.54 31.17
C THR A 554 5.29 29.97 29.75
N ALA A 555 5.49 28.66 29.61
CA ALA A 555 5.53 27.99 28.30
C ALA A 555 4.13 27.69 27.72
N GLU A 556 3.07 27.72 28.54
CA GLU A 556 1.69 27.50 28.06
C GLU A 556 1.05 28.74 27.42
N ASN A 557 1.66 29.92 27.49
CA ASN A 557 1.11 31.17 26.95
C ASN A 557 1.82 31.66 25.66
N GLU A 558 2.84 30.96 25.13
CA GLU A 558 3.49 31.29 23.86
C GLU A 558 3.06 30.40 22.70
N VAL A 559 2.13 29.46 22.87
CA VAL A 559 1.67 28.55 21.83
C VAL A 559 0.30 28.96 21.31
N ALA A 560 0.25 30.07 20.58
CA ALA A 560 -0.85 30.39 19.66
C ALA A 560 -0.48 31.52 18.69
N ALA A 561 0.67 31.46 18.05
CA ALA A 561 0.85 32.10 16.77
C ALA A 561 0.26 31.16 15.72
N VAL A 562 -1.06 31.26 15.47
CA VAL A 562 -1.75 30.50 14.43
C VAL A 562 -1.11 30.82 13.09
N SER A 563 -0.49 29.82 12.47
CA SER A 563 0.12 29.95 11.14
C SER A 563 -0.99 30.17 10.11
N ILE A 564 -1.05 31.34 9.52
CA ILE A 564 -2.13 31.75 8.61
C ILE A 564 -2.22 30.87 7.34
N PRO A 565 -1.11 30.36 6.72
CA PRO A 565 -1.20 29.35 5.66
C PRO A 565 -1.99 28.11 6.06
N GLN A 566 -1.80 27.64 7.29
CA GLN A 566 -2.51 26.50 7.84
C GLN A 566 -4.03 26.74 7.90
N ASP A 567 -4.47 27.92 8.32
CA ASP A 567 -5.89 28.24 8.40
C ASP A 567 -6.57 28.31 7.02
N ALA A 568 -5.87 28.85 6.02
CA ALA A 568 -6.35 28.88 4.66
C ALA A 568 -6.54 27.47 4.08
N ILE A 569 -5.58 26.56 4.35
CA ILE A 569 -5.67 25.16 3.96
C ILE A 569 -6.80 24.46 4.69
N LYS A 570 -6.94 24.67 6.02
CA LYS A 570 -8.02 24.11 6.82
C LYS A 570 -9.39 24.49 6.25
N LEU A 571 -9.55 25.74 5.82
CA LEU A 571 -10.76 26.19 5.19
C LEU A 571 -10.98 25.54 3.82
N ALA A 572 -9.95 25.46 2.98
CA ALA A 572 -10.01 24.84 1.65
C ALA A 572 -10.25 23.32 1.69
N CYS A 573 -9.84 22.65 2.78
CA CYS A 573 -10.04 21.22 3.01
C CYS A 573 -11.37 20.88 3.71
N SER A 574 -12.19 21.87 4.07
CA SER A 574 -13.41 21.66 4.85
C SER A 574 -14.68 22.01 4.06
N GLY A 575 -15.82 21.94 4.71
CA GLY A 575 -17.10 22.42 4.20
C GLY A 575 -17.54 21.76 2.89
N TRP A 576 -17.74 22.59 1.87
CA TRP A 576 -18.23 22.13 0.55
C TRP A 576 -17.30 21.11 -0.11
N TYR A 577 -15.97 21.26 0.08
CA TYR A 577 -15.01 20.40 -0.61
C TYR A 577 -15.05 18.96 -0.10
N VAL A 578 -15.14 18.74 1.21
CA VAL A 578 -15.33 17.40 1.78
C VAL A 578 -16.63 16.78 1.28
N SER A 579 -17.71 17.56 1.25
CA SER A 579 -18.99 17.09 0.71
C SER A 579 -18.90 16.71 -0.77
N ALA A 580 -18.11 17.45 -1.55
CA ALA A 580 -17.87 17.17 -2.95
C ALA A 580 -16.96 15.94 -3.14
N MET A 581 -15.92 15.79 -2.29
CA MET A 581 -15.01 14.64 -2.31
C MET A 581 -15.75 13.32 -2.11
N LYS A 582 -16.68 13.27 -1.15
CA LYS A 582 -17.53 12.07 -0.91
C LYS A 582 -18.27 11.60 -2.15
N THR A 583 -18.56 12.51 -3.08
CA THR A 583 -19.25 12.18 -4.33
C THR A 583 -18.32 11.81 -5.48
N VAL A 584 -17.01 12.07 -5.36
CA VAL A 584 -16.03 11.90 -6.45
C VAL A 584 -15.00 10.82 -6.12
N TYR A 585 -14.56 10.74 -4.86
CA TYR A 585 -13.52 9.82 -4.40
C TYR A 585 -14.11 8.80 -3.42
N GLU A 586 -14.00 7.53 -3.74
CA GLU A 586 -14.48 6.45 -2.90
C GLU A 586 -13.62 6.27 -1.64
N ASP A 587 -12.33 6.54 -1.77
CA ASP A 587 -11.32 6.58 -0.70
C ASP A 587 -11.23 7.97 -0.03
N TRP A 588 -12.35 8.70 0.06
CA TRP A 588 -12.37 10.07 0.57
C TRP A 588 -11.90 10.17 2.03
N GLU A 589 -12.14 9.15 2.85
CA GLU A 589 -11.69 9.11 4.25
C GLU A 589 -10.16 9.02 4.35
N ASP A 590 -9.55 8.14 3.55
CA ASP A 590 -8.09 8.03 3.46
C ASP A 590 -7.47 9.33 2.94
N ARG A 591 -8.11 9.98 1.95
CA ARG A 591 -7.67 11.27 1.42
C ARG A 591 -7.82 12.41 2.41
N CYS A 592 -8.74 12.34 3.35
CA CYS A 592 -8.83 13.31 4.44
C CYS A 592 -7.62 13.24 5.39
N GLN A 593 -7.00 12.05 5.57
CA GLN A 593 -5.76 11.92 6.34
C GLN A 593 -4.59 12.65 5.67
N ASP A 594 -4.57 12.71 4.35
CA ASP A 594 -3.57 13.49 3.61
C ASP A 594 -3.67 14.99 3.92
N PHE A 595 -4.84 15.50 4.27
CA PHE A 595 -5.01 16.91 4.65
C PHE A 595 -4.34 17.26 5.97
N ASP A 596 -4.28 16.34 6.93
CA ASP A 596 -3.54 16.56 8.18
C ASP A 596 -2.05 16.77 7.89
N SER A 597 -1.49 16.00 6.96
CA SER A 597 -0.13 16.19 6.49
C SER A 597 0.07 17.52 5.74
N LEU A 598 -0.92 17.93 4.96
CA LEU A 598 -0.89 19.22 4.28
C LEU A 598 -0.97 20.39 5.26
N TYR A 599 -1.77 20.27 6.35
CA TYR A 599 -1.80 21.25 7.44
C TYR A 599 -0.45 21.37 8.12
N GLU A 600 0.15 20.25 8.49
CA GLU A 600 1.46 20.23 9.13
C GLU A 600 2.54 20.82 8.23
N TYR A 601 2.51 20.51 6.93
CA TYR A 601 3.42 21.12 5.97
C TYR A 601 3.23 22.63 5.88
N ALA A 602 2.00 23.11 5.77
CA ALA A 602 1.69 24.53 5.65
C ALA A 602 2.06 25.32 6.92
N SER A 603 2.02 24.70 8.09
CA SER A 603 2.39 25.34 9.36
C SER A 603 3.86 25.77 9.43
N ARG A 604 4.71 25.26 8.55
CA ARG A 604 6.15 25.56 8.47
C ARG A 604 6.47 26.88 7.78
N PHE A 605 5.47 27.43 7.08
CA PHE A 605 5.64 28.64 6.30
C PHE A 605 4.99 29.83 7.02
N SER A 606 5.79 30.87 7.20
CA SER A 606 5.27 32.16 7.68
C SER A 606 4.77 33.03 6.53
N ASP A 607 5.20 32.74 5.29
CA ASP A 607 4.78 33.40 4.07
C ASP A 607 4.10 32.43 3.12
N PHE A 608 3.01 32.90 2.53
CA PHE A 608 2.15 32.13 1.66
C PHE A 608 2.72 31.99 0.25
N GLU A 609 3.45 32.97 -0.21
CA GLU A 609 4.09 32.93 -1.53
C GLU A 609 5.23 31.87 -1.53
N ASP A 610 5.98 31.81 -0.43
CA ASP A 610 6.98 30.77 -0.20
C ASP A 610 6.32 29.38 -0.14
N PHE A 611 5.19 29.24 0.53
CA PHE A 611 4.44 27.98 0.55
C PHE A 611 4.04 27.53 -0.86
N LEU A 612 3.39 28.41 -1.64
CA LEU A 612 2.95 28.08 -3.01
C LEU A 612 4.12 27.83 -3.96
N ALA A 613 5.22 28.59 -3.83
CA ALA A 613 6.41 28.38 -4.62
C ALA A 613 7.01 26.99 -4.35
N ASN A 614 7.16 26.62 -3.09
CA ASN A 614 7.67 25.30 -2.70
C ASN A 614 6.77 24.18 -3.22
N VAL A 615 5.46 24.25 -3.00
CA VAL A 615 4.50 23.26 -3.54
C VAL A 615 4.59 23.14 -5.06
N THR A 616 4.77 24.27 -5.78
CA THR A 616 4.85 24.26 -7.24
C THR A 616 6.16 23.67 -7.73
N LEU A 617 7.29 23.95 -7.06
CA LEU A 617 8.58 23.35 -7.35
C LEU A 617 8.55 21.83 -7.13
N GLU A 618 7.97 21.36 -6.02
CA GLU A 618 7.78 19.95 -5.71
C GLU A 618 7.01 19.20 -6.81
N ILE A 619 5.96 19.82 -7.37
CA ILE A 619 5.18 19.26 -8.48
C ILE A 619 6.04 19.19 -9.75
N SER A 620 6.82 20.24 -10.08
CA SER A 620 7.58 20.30 -11.34
C SER A 620 8.79 19.38 -11.36
N GLU A 621 9.47 19.19 -10.23
CA GLU A 621 10.62 18.28 -10.13
C GLU A 621 10.19 16.80 -10.16
N ALA A 622 8.94 16.53 -9.79
CA ALA A 622 8.32 15.24 -9.93
C ALA A 622 8.22 14.77 -11.39
N GLU A 623 7.94 15.68 -12.32
CA GLU A 623 7.78 15.37 -13.75
C GLU A 623 9.12 15.09 -14.45
N THR A 624 10.23 15.62 -13.93
CA THR A 624 11.58 15.45 -14.53
C THR A 624 12.33 14.21 -14.05
N GLY A 625 11.86 13.54 -12.99
CA GLY A 625 12.53 12.42 -12.30
C GLY A 625 12.29 11.02 -12.90
N ASN A 626 11.93 10.89 -14.17
CA ASN A 626 11.60 9.59 -14.75
C ASN A 626 12.82 8.91 -15.42
N ASN A 627 12.94 7.59 -15.14
CA ASN A 627 13.63 6.52 -15.87
C ASN A 627 15.06 6.15 -15.47
N GLY A 628 15.17 4.96 -14.89
CA GLY A 628 16.34 4.10 -14.81
C GLY A 628 16.27 3.14 -13.63
N GLU A 629 15.86 1.88 -13.86
CA GLU A 629 15.87 0.82 -12.85
C GLU A 629 17.27 0.50 -12.25
N SER A 630 18.32 1.17 -12.73
CA SER A 630 19.71 0.96 -12.29
C SER A 630 20.34 2.13 -11.54
N ALA A 631 19.59 3.15 -11.14
CA ALA A 631 20.14 4.28 -10.41
C ALA A 631 20.23 3.98 -8.90
N ASP A 632 21.35 4.33 -8.28
CA ASP A 632 21.57 4.23 -6.84
C ASP A 632 20.62 5.19 -6.09
N ARG A 633 19.50 4.68 -5.54
CA ARG A 633 18.41 5.47 -4.95
C ARG A 633 17.78 4.76 -3.77
N VAL A 634 17.46 5.50 -2.71
CA VAL A 634 16.63 5.03 -1.59
C VAL A 634 15.22 4.68 -2.09
N ARG A 635 14.69 3.54 -1.69
CA ARG A 635 13.34 3.10 -2.07
C ARG A 635 12.33 3.43 -1.00
N LEU A 636 11.32 4.22 -1.36
CA LEU A 636 10.17 4.53 -0.53
C LEU A 636 8.98 3.69 -0.99
N MET A 637 8.40 2.90 -0.08
CA MET A 637 7.27 2.02 -0.42
C MET A 637 6.42 1.66 0.80
N THR A 638 5.17 1.29 0.55
CA THR A 638 4.34 0.71 1.62
C THR A 638 4.84 -0.68 2.01
N VAL A 639 4.54 -1.10 3.23
CA VAL A 639 4.89 -2.45 3.70
C VAL A 639 4.29 -3.53 2.80
N HIS A 640 3.06 -3.34 2.29
CA HIS A 640 2.43 -4.26 1.35
C HIS A 640 3.25 -4.46 0.08
N GLN A 641 3.82 -3.38 -0.47
CA GLN A 641 4.67 -3.43 -1.67
C GLN A 641 6.02 -4.08 -1.41
N ALA A 642 6.49 -4.03 -0.17
CA ALA A 642 7.75 -4.64 0.24
C ALA A 642 7.65 -6.17 0.42
N LYS A 643 6.44 -6.75 0.41
CA LYS A 643 6.28 -8.21 0.48
C LYS A 643 6.98 -8.89 -0.69
N GLY A 644 7.75 -9.93 -0.39
CA GLY A 644 8.58 -10.63 -1.37
C GLY A 644 9.94 -9.98 -1.66
N LEU A 645 10.15 -8.72 -1.25
CA LEU A 645 11.43 -8.02 -1.38
C LEU A 645 12.30 -8.19 -0.13
N GLU A 646 13.58 -7.80 -0.24
CA GLU A 646 14.53 -7.79 0.87
C GLU A 646 15.58 -6.70 0.65
N PHE A 647 16.04 -6.09 1.74
CA PHE A 647 16.96 -4.96 1.70
C PHE A 647 18.00 -5.08 2.80
N PRO A 648 19.27 -4.74 2.53
CA PRO A 648 20.30 -4.65 3.56
C PRO A 648 19.89 -3.76 4.73
N VAL A 649 19.29 -2.60 4.44
CA VAL A 649 18.87 -1.62 5.45
C VAL A 649 17.38 -1.30 5.28
N VAL A 650 16.62 -1.42 6.35
CA VAL A 650 15.19 -1.06 6.39
C VAL A 650 14.94 -0.02 7.47
N PHE A 651 14.33 1.08 7.08
CA PHE A 651 13.72 2.05 7.98
C PHE A 651 12.20 1.85 7.95
N LEU A 652 11.62 1.53 9.11
CA LEU A 652 10.17 1.50 9.30
C LEU A 652 9.76 2.79 10.00
N ILE A 653 9.02 3.65 9.32
CA ILE A 653 8.60 4.95 9.87
C ILE A 653 7.17 4.91 10.39
N SER A 654 6.83 5.85 11.28
CA SER A 654 5.48 6.06 11.84
C SER A 654 4.94 4.84 12.61
N ALA A 655 5.81 4.10 13.32
CA ALA A 655 5.43 2.96 14.14
C ALA A 655 4.78 3.39 15.47
N ALA A 656 3.64 4.09 15.40
CA ALA A 656 2.85 4.56 16.53
C ALA A 656 1.40 4.09 16.44
N ASP A 657 0.74 3.87 17.58
CA ASP A 657 -0.69 3.52 17.64
C ASP A 657 -1.56 4.60 16.96
N GLY A 658 -2.48 4.16 16.10
CA GLY A 658 -3.30 5.02 15.24
C GLY A 658 -2.65 5.40 13.91
N LEU A 659 -1.33 5.12 13.73
CA LEU A 659 -0.60 5.24 12.47
C LEU A 659 -0.19 3.88 11.92
N PHE A 660 0.35 3.01 12.77
CA PHE A 660 0.67 1.62 12.51
C PHE A 660 0.64 0.81 13.81
N PRO A 661 -0.47 0.12 14.16
CA PRO A 661 -1.70 -0.07 13.35
C PRO A 661 -2.46 1.22 13.09
N THR A 662 -3.25 1.23 12.00
CA THR A 662 -4.10 2.37 11.68
C THR A 662 -5.25 2.49 12.68
N LYS A 663 -5.77 3.71 12.91
CA LYS A 663 -6.93 3.90 13.79
C LYS A 663 -8.12 3.08 13.30
N ARG A 664 -8.37 3.05 12.00
CA ARG A 664 -9.44 2.26 11.39
C ARG A 664 -9.31 0.78 11.73
N SER A 665 -8.13 0.17 11.53
CA SER A 665 -7.91 -1.26 11.84
C SER A 665 -8.09 -1.56 13.33
N ILE A 666 -7.78 -0.59 14.22
CA ILE A 666 -8.04 -0.72 15.66
C ILE A 666 -9.54 -0.72 15.94
N ASP A 667 -10.28 0.21 15.33
CA ASP A 667 -11.72 0.40 15.55
C ASP A 667 -12.54 -0.76 14.92
N GLU A 668 -12.09 -1.32 13.80
CA GLU A 668 -12.72 -2.46 13.09
C GLU A 668 -12.29 -3.83 13.66
N GLY A 669 -11.25 -3.89 14.50
CA GLY A 669 -10.77 -5.13 15.12
C GLY A 669 -9.73 -5.90 14.30
N ASP A 670 -9.26 -5.37 13.17
CA ASP A 670 -8.29 -6.00 12.25
C ASP A 670 -6.82 -5.89 12.72
N VAL A 671 -6.62 -5.92 14.03
CA VAL A 671 -5.29 -5.70 14.63
C VAL A 671 -4.32 -6.83 14.28
N GLU A 672 -4.80 -8.05 14.10
CA GLU A 672 -3.93 -9.19 13.79
C GLU A 672 -3.36 -9.15 12.36
N GLU A 673 -4.09 -8.62 11.38
CA GLU A 673 -3.51 -8.38 10.05
C GLU A 673 -2.43 -7.29 10.09
N GLU A 674 -2.67 -6.23 10.85
CA GLU A 674 -1.66 -5.17 11.06
C GLU A 674 -0.41 -5.71 11.79
N ARG A 675 -0.56 -6.68 12.71
CA ARG A 675 0.57 -7.36 13.37
C ARG A 675 1.38 -8.17 12.35
N ARG A 676 0.71 -8.91 11.46
CA ARG A 676 1.38 -9.62 10.35
C ARG A 676 2.10 -8.65 9.43
N LEU A 677 1.48 -7.51 9.15
CA LEU A 677 2.10 -6.47 8.33
C LEU A 677 3.36 -5.90 8.99
N PHE A 678 3.33 -5.67 10.31
CA PHE A 678 4.49 -5.22 11.07
C PHE A 678 5.62 -6.27 11.07
N TYR A 679 5.27 -7.54 11.23
CA TYR A 679 6.22 -8.66 11.08
C TYR A 679 6.81 -8.73 9.67
N VAL A 680 5.99 -8.55 8.63
CA VAL A 680 6.46 -8.46 7.24
C VAL A 680 7.48 -7.34 7.11
N ALA A 681 7.20 -6.14 7.63
CA ALA A 681 8.13 -5.01 7.58
C ALA A 681 9.48 -5.34 8.24
N ALA A 682 9.46 -5.88 9.46
CA ALA A 682 10.67 -6.22 10.20
C ALA A 682 11.51 -7.29 9.45
N THR A 683 10.86 -8.28 8.85
CA THR A 683 11.53 -9.37 8.11
C THR A 683 12.00 -9.00 6.71
N ARG A 684 11.82 -7.74 6.27
CA ARG A 684 12.45 -7.26 5.02
C ARG A 684 13.91 -6.91 5.21
N ALA A 685 14.33 -6.61 6.45
CA ALA A 685 15.68 -6.23 6.79
C ALA A 685 16.64 -7.44 6.77
N MET A 686 17.80 -7.25 6.15
CA MET A 686 18.88 -8.22 6.15
C MET A 686 19.88 -7.94 7.29
N ASP A 687 20.44 -6.72 7.34
CA ASP A 687 21.54 -6.33 8.20
C ASP A 687 21.14 -5.31 9.27
N TYR A 688 20.36 -4.28 8.87
CA TYR A 688 19.95 -3.19 9.74
C TYR A 688 18.44 -2.97 9.70
N LEU A 689 17.83 -2.93 10.88
CA LEU A 689 16.43 -2.56 11.07
C LEU A 689 16.34 -1.33 11.97
N VAL A 690 15.84 -0.23 11.45
CA VAL A 690 15.60 1.00 12.19
C VAL A 690 14.10 1.27 12.20
N ILE A 691 13.51 1.40 13.37
CA ILE A 691 12.08 1.68 13.55
C ILE A 691 11.95 3.08 14.16
N SER A 692 11.09 3.89 13.61
CA SER A 692 10.90 5.25 14.12
C SER A 692 9.43 5.60 14.30
N TYR A 693 9.14 6.42 15.31
CA TYR A 693 7.80 6.91 15.57
C TYR A 693 7.77 8.34 16.09
N PRO A 694 6.77 9.14 15.69
CA PRO A 694 6.54 10.46 16.24
C PRO A 694 5.79 10.36 17.58
N ARG A 695 6.15 11.20 18.56
CA ARG A 695 5.45 11.32 19.85
C ARG A 695 4.24 12.24 19.77
N VAL A 696 4.23 13.10 18.79
CA VAL A 696 3.15 14.06 18.54
C VAL A 696 2.77 13.98 17.07
N SER A 697 1.50 13.94 16.77
CA SER A 697 0.96 14.12 15.43
C SER A 697 -0.09 15.23 15.42
N VAL A 698 -0.28 15.85 14.25
CA VAL A 698 -1.30 16.88 14.07
C VAL A 698 -2.49 16.22 13.37
N ILE A 699 -3.66 16.20 14.02
CA ILE A 699 -4.91 15.71 13.46
C ILE A 699 -5.93 16.84 13.46
N ALA A 700 -6.46 17.18 12.31
CA ALA A 700 -7.41 18.29 12.11
C ALA A 700 -6.95 19.61 12.79
N GLY A 701 -5.62 19.82 12.81
CA GLY A 701 -5.00 21.02 13.41
C GLY A 701 -4.83 20.95 14.93
N ASN A 702 -5.10 19.83 15.57
CA ASN A 702 -4.87 19.62 17.00
C ASN A 702 -3.65 18.71 17.21
N TYR A 703 -2.84 19.01 18.22
CA TYR A 703 -1.71 18.18 18.61
C TYR A 703 -2.22 16.99 19.43
N GLU A 704 -1.94 15.77 18.97
CA GLU A 704 -2.22 14.54 19.70
C GLU A 704 -0.92 13.85 20.09
N MET A 705 -0.82 13.48 21.37
CA MET A 705 0.27 12.61 21.84
C MET A 705 0.08 11.21 21.30
N ARG A 706 1.16 10.60 20.81
CA ARG A 706 1.20 9.24 20.28
C ARG A 706 1.99 8.33 21.19
N GLU A 707 1.44 7.16 21.42
CA GLU A 707 2.15 6.04 22.02
C GLU A 707 2.88 5.23 20.94
N PRO A 708 4.00 4.58 21.28
CA PRO A 708 4.63 3.65 20.34
C PRO A 708 3.62 2.57 19.91
N SER A 709 3.78 2.06 18.71
CA SER A 709 2.96 0.95 18.21
C SER A 709 2.86 -0.15 19.25
N ARG A 710 1.65 -0.66 19.50
CA ARG A 710 1.41 -1.79 20.41
C ARG A 710 2.24 -3.02 20.05
N PHE A 711 2.59 -3.19 18.78
CA PHE A 711 3.44 -4.27 18.30
C PHE A 711 4.90 -4.09 18.75
N LEU A 712 5.34 -2.86 18.94
CA LEU A 712 6.64 -2.52 19.49
C LEU A 712 6.62 -2.59 21.02
N ALA A 713 5.54 -2.13 21.64
CA ALA A 713 5.38 -2.14 23.10
C ALA A 713 5.37 -3.58 23.69
N GLY A 714 4.93 -4.58 22.91
CA GLY A 714 4.96 -6.00 23.29
C GLY A 714 6.34 -6.67 23.19
N VAL A 715 7.32 -6.02 22.54
CA VAL A 715 8.66 -6.60 22.38
C VAL A 715 9.53 -6.31 23.59
N ASP A 716 10.28 -7.34 24.07
CA ASP A 716 11.24 -7.19 25.16
C ASP A 716 12.28 -6.09 24.83
N PRO A 717 12.38 -5.04 25.67
CA PRO A 717 13.34 -3.94 25.48
C PRO A 717 14.81 -4.38 25.35
N SER A 718 15.16 -5.56 25.80
CA SER A 718 16.52 -6.11 25.64
C SER A 718 16.86 -6.47 24.18
N LEU A 719 15.85 -6.60 23.30
CA LEU A 719 16.00 -7.02 21.91
C LEU A 719 16.30 -5.87 20.95
N TYR A 720 16.18 -4.63 21.40
CA TYR A 720 16.44 -3.44 20.57
C TYR A 720 17.24 -2.39 21.34
N MET A 721 17.74 -1.40 20.64
CA MET A 721 18.36 -0.22 21.21
C MET A 721 17.43 0.99 20.99
N VAL A 722 17.42 1.91 21.95
CA VAL A 722 16.63 3.13 21.85
C VAL A 722 17.58 4.31 21.83
N GLU A 723 17.39 5.22 20.91
CA GLU A 723 18.11 6.48 20.89
C GLU A 723 17.84 7.26 22.18
N GLY A 724 18.91 7.63 22.88
CA GLY A 724 18.81 8.52 24.03
C GLY A 724 18.20 9.87 23.64
N LEU A 725 17.37 10.40 24.50
CA LEU A 725 16.81 11.77 24.37
C LEU A 725 17.92 12.81 24.53
#